data_8e59fc79546a3142a5c14d162657b502
#
_entry.id   8e59fc79546a3142a5c14d162657b502
#
_cell.length_a   1.000
_cell.length_b   1.000
_cell.length_c   1.000
_cell.angle_alpha   90.00
_cell.angle_beta   90.00
_cell.angle_gamma   90.00
#
_symmetry.space_group_name_H-M   'P 1'
#
loop_
_entity.id
_entity.type
_entity.pdbx_description
1 polymer ?
#
loop_
_entity_poly.entity_id
_entity_poly.type
_entity_poly.pdbx_seq_one_letter_code
_entity_poly.pdbx_strand_id
1 'polypeptide(L)'
;MAYPGDREDNSTSPLLDGPERRSGEIWDDAAAVAKQAEKEEEAKSSWYLFLLALSIGGLQIVWSVELSNGSPYLLSLGMSKSLLAFVWIAGPLTGTLVQPYVGIRSDNCRISWGKRKPFMIGGGIATVFSLLALAWVREIVGGILSLFGAPPESSGVKVTVIVVATLLMFCLDFAINTVQAAIRAFIVDNAPAHQQEAANAWASRLTGIGNIVGYISGYLKLPEIFPFFGNTQFKVLCVIASMCLGLTLLASCSYITERDPRLEGPPTSENPGVLAFFVQVFKSIRRLPPRIRKVCEVQLCAWVGWFPFLFYSTTYIGQLHVNPIFDHHPHLSKEEIDAVWEKATRIGTFALLIYAITSFVGSIVLPLVIVPGYRPPVASEASSPPRNRPYLSHRPSTSTLSFTASAGAAIEPAVIEPIHDPSRSDERGGGRWSSLLSKLQVPSLTLRKLWLISHILFALCMFSTIFVSSPAAGTVVIATVGLSWALTLWAPFALISAEVAQRDAAHRRQRHSLRPRTASDPAPIGSRPRPLQSDVGAHERDVEEESSSASVVDHDAGDKDETVDQAGIILGIHNVSISCPQIVSTLISSVIFKALQKPRGAAWDDSVGWVLRFGGCAALGAAWFTSTMGDGPSQSTEDEAV
;
A
#
# COMPACT_ATOMS: atom_id res chain seq x y z
N MET A 1 17.45 37.69 -82.27
CA MET A 1 16.27 38.08 -83.09
C MET A 1 15.12 37.09 -82.79
N ALA A 2 13.98 37.67 -82.46
CA ALA A 2 12.60 37.14 -82.51
C ALA A 2 12.15 36.12 -81.45
N TYR A 3 11.34 36.58 -80.63
CA TYR A 3 10.15 36.05 -79.92
C TYR A 3 9.05 35.60 -80.95
N PRO A 4 7.95 35.00 -80.53
CA PRO A 4 7.40 34.28 -79.31
C PRO A 4 6.51 33.09 -79.66
N GLY A 5 5.88 32.47 -78.67
CA GLY A 5 4.66 31.75 -78.86
C GLY A 5 4.44 30.60 -77.89
N ASP A 6 3.46 30.82 -77.10
CA ASP A 6 2.38 30.06 -76.51
C ASP A 6 2.66 29.14 -75.30
N ARG A 7 2.21 29.62 -74.17
CA ARG A 7 1.91 28.88 -72.97
C ARG A 7 0.53 28.23 -73.12
N GLU A 8 0.47 26.93 -73.05
CA GLU A 8 -0.75 26.24 -72.61
C GLU A 8 -0.69 26.02 -71.10
N ASP A 9 -1.58 26.71 -70.38
CA ASP A 9 -1.92 26.49 -68.98
C ASP A 9 -2.64 25.17 -68.84
N ASN A 10 -1.99 24.16 -68.25
CA ASN A 10 -2.63 22.94 -67.81
C ASN A 10 -2.60 22.93 -66.26
N SER A 11 -3.41 23.79 -65.63
CA SER A 11 -3.72 23.77 -64.19
C SER A 11 -4.76 22.69 -63.94
N THR A 12 -4.35 21.45 -63.78
CA THR A 12 -5.13 20.44 -63.08
C THR A 12 -4.91 20.58 -61.62
N SER A 13 -5.81 21.32 -60.93
CA SER A 13 -5.94 21.33 -59.52
C SER A 13 -6.20 19.91 -59.00
N PRO A 14 -5.49 19.42 -57.96
CA PRO A 14 -5.84 18.16 -57.34
C PRO A 14 -7.23 18.34 -56.68
N LEU A 15 -8.19 17.57 -57.12
CA LEU A 15 -9.50 17.42 -56.53
C LEU A 15 -9.27 17.10 -55.03
N LEU A 16 -9.79 17.96 -54.16
CA LEU A 16 -9.94 17.75 -52.76
C LEU A 16 -10.62 16.41 -52.55
N ASP A 17 -9.89 15.42 -52.07
CA ASP A 17 -10.49 14.19 -51.51
C ASP A 17 -11.47 14.62 -50.42
N GLY A 18 -12.73 14.29 -50.64
CA GLY A 18 -13.85 14.77 -49.82
C GLY A 18 -13.79 14.24 -48.40
N PRO A 19 -14.55 14.84 -47.48
CA PRO A 19 -14.57 14.54 -46.05
C PRO A 19 -15.01 13.10 -45.71
N GLU A 20 -15.49 12.31 -46.68
CA GLU A 20 -15.99 10.94 -46.48
C GLU A 20 -14.86 9.91 -46.18
N ARG A 21 -13.65 10.05 -46.72
CA ARG A 21 -12.54 9.14 -46.39
C ARG A 21 -11.97 9.34 -44.98
N ARG A 22 -11.91 10.56 -44.51
CA ARG A 22 -11.47 10.85 -43.14
C ARG A 22 -12.48 10.42 -42.08
N SER A 23 -13.78 10.46 -42.40
CA SER A 23 -14.81 9.98 -41.47
C SER A 23 -14.75 8.47 -41.28
N GLY A 24 -14.52 7.66 -42.33
CA GLY A 24 -14.40 6.22 -42.22
C GLY A 24 -13.24 5.78 -41.32
N GLU A 25 -12.05 6.35 -41.50
CA GLU A 25 -10.88 6.04 -40.64
C GLU A 25 -11.12 6.44 -39.17
N ILE A 26 -11.77 7.58 -38.91
CA ILE A 26 -12.10 8.03 -37.54
C ILE A 26 -13.13 7.10 -36.89
N TRP A 27 -14.11 6.57 -37.65
CA TRP A 27 -15.09 5.62 -37.13
C TRP A 27 -14.50 4.23 -36.90
N ASP A 28 -13.57 3.78 -37.73
CA ASP A 28 -12.87 2.51 -37.56
C ASP A 28 -11.91 2.56 -36.35
N ASP A 29 -11.21 3.68 -36.15
CA ASP A 29 -10.38 3.90 -34.96
C ASP A 29 -11.23 3.99 -33.69
N ALA A 30 -12.36 4.70 -33.73
CA ALA A 30 -13.28 4.78 -32.58
C ALA A 30 -13.91 3.42 -32.27
N ALA A 31 -14.27 2.61 -33.27
CA ALA A 31 -14.77 1.25 -33.08
C ALA A 31 -13.69 0.30 -32.53
N ALA A 32 -12.45 0.45 -32.96
CA ALA A 32 -11.32 -0.30 -32.43
C ALA A 32 -11.03 0.05 -30.96
N VAL A 33 -11.07 1.34 -30.61
CA VAL A 33 -10.94 1.82 -29.23
C VAL A 33 -12.09 1.34 -28.36
N ALA A 34 -13.34 1.40 -28.85
CA ALA A 34 -14.51 0.91 -28.10
C ALA A 34 -14.44 -0.61 -27.86
N LYS A 35 -14.05 -1.39 -28.87
CA LYS A 35 -13.88 -2.84 -28.77
C LYS A 35 -12.72 -3.23 -27.84
N GLN A 36 -11.70 -2.39 -27.75
CA GLN A 36 -10.59 -2.58 -26.83
C GLN A 36 -10.98 -2.21 -25.40
N ALA A 37 -11.78 -1.16 -25.20
CA ALA A 37 -12.34 -0.80 -23.90
C ALA A 37 -13.30 -1.89 -23.37
N GLU A 38 -14.14 -2.47 -24.24
CA GLU A 38 -15.03 -3.60 -23.90
C GLU A 38 -14.23 -4.85 -23.49
N LYS A 39 -13.11 -5.13 -24.16
CA LYS A 39 -12.22 -6.24 -23.82
C LYS A 39 -11.48 -6.02 -22.50
N GLU A 40 -11.28 -4.77 -22.08
CA GLU A 40 -10.69 -4.42 -20.79
C GLU A 40 -11.68 -4.52 -19.64
N GLU A 41 -12.95 -4.28 -19.89
CA GLU A 41 -14.03 -4.49 -18.92
C GLU A 41 -14.43 -5.97 -18.78
N GLU A 42 -13.93 -6.86 -19.65
CA GLU A 42 -14.20 -8.29 -19.57
C GLU A 42 -13.62 -8.88 -18.27
N ALA A 43 -14.46 -9.61 -17.53
CA ALA A 43 -14.06 -10.23 -16.28
C ALA A 43 -12.89 -11.21 -16.47
N LYS A 44 -11.79 -10.97 -15.79
CA LYS A 44 -10.61 -11.84 -15.81
C LYS A 44 -10.80 -13.02 -14.86
N SER A 45 -10.20 -14.17 -15.21
CA SER A 45 -10.27 -15.37 -14.37
C SER A 45 -9.54 -15.15 -13.04
N SER A 46 -9.92 -15.90 -11.99
CA SER A 46 -9.19 -15.90 -10.71
C SER A 46 -7.72 -16.30 -10.86
N TRP A 47 -7.40 -17.15 -11.86
CA TRP A 47 -6.03 -17.52 -12.19
C TRP A 47 -5.22 -16.35 -12.74
N TYR A 48 -5.84 -15.51 -13.59
CA TYR A 48 -5.21 -14.28 -14.07
C TYR A 48 -4.90 -13.33 -12.91
N LEU A 49 -5.85 -13.09 -12.00
CA LEU A 49 -5.66 -12.23 -10.84
C LEU A 49 -4.61 -12.78 -9.88
N PHE A 50 -4.54 -14.10 -9.70
CA PHE A 50 -3.48 -14.75 -8.94
C PHE A 50 -2.10 -14.50 -9.56
N LEU A 51 -1.92 -14.71 -10.86
CA LEU A 51 -0.65 -14.48 -11.55
C LEU A 51 -0.28 -12.99 -11.62
N LEU A 52 -1.28 -12.11 -11.74
CA LEU A 52 -1.09 -10.65 -11.68
C LEU A 52 -0.48 -10.22 -10.35
N ALA A 53 -0.96 -10.79 -9.25
CA ALA A 53 -0.50 -10.46 -7.91
C ALA A 53 0.69 -11.31 -7.43
N LEU A 54 1.10 -12.36 -8.14
CA LEU A 54 2.08 -13.37 -7.67
C LEU A 54 3.43 -12.75 -7.29
N SER A 55 3.88 -11.76 -8.04
CA SER A 55 5.16 -11.06 -7.80
C SER A 55 5.23 -10.37 -6.44
N ILE A 56 4.08 -9.96 -5.86
CA ILE A 56 4.08 -9.37 -4.51
C ILE A 56 4.43 -10.43 -3.45
N GLY A 57 4.02 -11.69 -3.65
CA GLY A 57 4.39 -12.80 -2.77
C GLY A 57 5.89 -13.06 -2.75
N GLY A 58 6.55 -13.06 -3.92
CA GLY A 58 8.01 -13.19 -4.03
C GLY A 58 8.75 -12.01 -3.38
N LEU A 59 8.27 -10.79 -3.58
CA LEU A 59 8.82 -9.59 -2.93
C LEU A 59 8.67 -9.68 -1.41
N GLN A 60 7.56 -10.22 -0.92
CA GLN A 60 7.33 -10.35 0.52
C GLN A 60 8.27 -11.34 1.19
N ILE A 61 8.74 -12.36 0.49
CA ILE A 61 9.79 -13.25 1.00
C ILE A 61 11.09 -12.46 1.21
N VAL A 62 11.46 -11.55 0.30
CA VAL A 62 12.64 -10.68 0.46
C VAL A 62 12.49 -9.79 1.71
N TRP A 63 11.32 -9.14 1.88
CA TRP A 63 11.01 -8.37 3.08
C TRP A 63 11.10 -9.21 4.36
N SER A 64 10.61 -10.44 4.33
CA SER A 64 10.66 -11.33 5.51
C SER A 64 12.10 -11.68 5.90
N VAL A 65 12.99 -11.90 4.92
CA VAL A 65 14.42 -12.15 5.17
C VAL A 65 15.09 -10.92 5.77
N GLU A 66 14.83 -9.76 5.23
CA GLU A 66 15.37 -8.50 5.71
C GLU A 66 14.92 -8.20 7.15
N LEU A 67 13.63 -8.26 7.44
CA LEU A 67 13.06 -7.98 8.76
C LEU A 67 13.51 -9.00 9.82
N SER A 68 13.59 -10.28 9.48
CA SER A 68 13.92 -11.32 10.44
C SER A 68 15.43 -11.51 10.65
N ASN A 69 16.22 -11.38 9.59
CA ASN A 69 17.63 -11.72 9.60
C ASN A 69 18.57 -10.52 9.35
N GLY A 70 18.07 -9.40 8.85
CA GLY A 70 18.87 -8.22 8.55
C GLY A 70 19.57 -7.67 9.78
N SER A 71 18.83 -7.38 10.86
CA SER A 71 19.42 -6.92 12.14
C SER A 71 20.42 -7.89 12.73
N PRO A 72 20.12 -9.18 12.92
CA PRO A 72 21.11 -10.16 13.40
C PRO A 72 22.34 -10.26 12.51
N TYR A 73 22.17 -10.22 11.18
CA TYR A 73 23.28 -10.30 10.24
C TYR A 73 24.21 -9.08 10.34
N LEU A 74 23.69 -7.86 10.33
CA LEU A 74 24.51 -6.66 10.46
C LEU A 74 25.24 -6.59 11.80
N LEU A 75 24.61 -7.04 12.89
CA LEU A 75 25.27 -7.20 14.19
C LEU A 75 26.39 -8.25 14.14
N SER A 76 26.25 -9.33 13.37
CA SER A 76 27.31 -10.34 13.19
C SER A 76 28.53 -9.82 12.46
N LEU A 77 28.37 -8.78 11.62
CA LEU A 77 29.49 -8.08 10.98
C LEU A 77 30.31 -7.24 11.95
N GLY A 78 29.84 -7.05 13.20
CA GLY A 78 30.47 -6.22 14.23
C GLY A 78 29.87 -4.82 14.36
N MET A 79 28.73 -4.56 13.71
CA MET A 79 28.00 -3.30 13.85
C MET A 79 27.40 -3.18 15.25
N SER A 80 27.45 -1.97 15.84
CA SER A 80 26.76 -1.70 17.10
C SER A 80 25.25 -1.56 16.89
N LYS A 81 24.43 -1.87 17.91
CA LYS A 81 22.97 -1.69 17.84
C LYS A 81 22.57 -0.24 17.57
N SER A 82 23.35 0.72 18.09
CA SER A 82 23.11 2.14 17.84
C SER A 82 23.32 2.51 16.36
N LEU A 83 24.39 2.03 15.73
CA LEU A 83 24.63 2.24 14.30
C LEU A 83 23.60 1.49 13.45
N LEU A 84 23.25 0.27 13.83
CA LEU A 84 22.20 -0.53 13.18
C LEU A 84 20.87 0.24 13.16
N ALA A 85 20.47 0.83 14.29
CA ALA A 85 19.24 1.62 14.34
C ALA A 85 19.29 2.80 13.35
N PHE A 86 20.45 3.44 13.18
CA PHE A 86 20.63 4.51 12.21
C PHE A 86 20.55 4.00 10.76
N VAL A 87 21.08 2.81 10.47
CA VAL A 87 21.02 2.19 9.13
C VAL A 87 19.56 1.97 8.70
N TRP A 88 18.69 1.59 9.61
CA TRP A 88 17.27 1.37 9.34
C TRP A 88 16.46 2.64 8.95
N ILE A 89 17.08 3.82 8.92
CA ILE A 89 16.48 5.02 8.29
C ILE A 89 16.29 4.81 6.78
N ALA A 90 17.08 3.93 6.15
CA ALA A 90 17.02 3.67 4.72
C ALA A 90 15.60 3.31 4.26
N GLY A 91 14.93 2.37 4.94
CA GLY A 91 13.58 1.92 4.60
C GLY A 91 12.56 3.06 4.54
N PRO A 92 12.29 3.78 5.63
CA PRO A 92 11.35 4.91 5.63
C PRO A 92 11.70 6.02 4.64
N LEU A 93 12.99 6.33 4.50
CA LEU A 93 13.45 7.37 3.59
C LEU A 93 13.21 6.98 2.13
N THR A 94 13.64 5.78 1.75
CA THR A 94 13.49 5.30 0.38
C THR A 94 12.01 5.11 0.02
N GLY A 95 11.21 4.57 0.91
CA GLY A 95 9.79 4.42 0.65
C GLY A 95 9.04 5.74 0.51
N THR A 96 9.40 6.75 1.28
CA THR A 96 8.80 8.08 1.14
C THR A 96 9.18 8.75 -0.18
N LEU A 97 10.44 8.61 -0.62
CA LEU A 97 10.97 9.33 -1.78
C LEU A 97 10.86 8.50 -3.07
N VAL A 98 11.18 7.21 -3.02
CA VAL A 98 11.32 6.36 -4.22
C VAL A 98 9.96 5.97 -4.77
N GLN A 99 9.00 5.60 -3.93
CA GLN A 99 7.71 5.13 -4.43
C GLN A 99 6.96 6.18 -5.27
N PRO A 100 6.79 7.44 -4.83
CA PRO A 100 6.20 8.48 -5.68
C PRO A 100 7.02 8.77 -6.94
N TYR A 101 8.37 8.77 -6.81
CA TYR A 101 9.26 8.98 -7.95
C TYR A 101 9.08 7.90 -9.01
N VAL A 102 9.07 6.63 -8.61
CA VAL A 102 8.86 5.48 -9.51
C VAL A 102 7.45 5.52 -10.10
N GLY A 103 6.43 5.91 -9.32
CA GLY A 103 5.07 6.12 -9.80
C GLY A 103 5.07 7.08 -11.00
N ILE A 104 5.50 8.32 -10.79
CA ILE A 104 5.56 9.37 -11.83
C ILE A 104 6.43 8.92 -13.03
N ARG A 105 7.58 8.31 -12.75
CA ARG A 105 8.51 7.92 -13.81
C ARG A 105 7.98 6.76 -14.65
N SER A 106 7.30 5.80 -14.03
CA SER A 106 6.69 4.67 -14.72
C SER A 106 5.46 5.08 -15.54
N ASP A 107 4.66 6.04 -15.07
CA ASP A 107 3.53 6.60 -15.84
C ASP A 107 3.99 7.24 -17.16
N ASN A 108 5.18 7.84 -17.16
CA ASN A 108 5.80 8.46 -18.34
C ASN A 108 6.68 7.49 -19.17
N CYS A 109 6.74 6.21 -18.81
CA CYS A 109 7.54 5.22 -19.53
C CYS A 109 6.87 4.83 -20.85
N ARG A 110 7.61 4.88 -21.98
CA ARG A 110 7.11 4.59 -23.34
C ARG A 110 7.79 3.38 -23.98
N ILE A 111 8.18 2.39 -23.16
CA ILE A 111 8.78 1.14 -23.65
C ILE A 111 7.66 0.23 -24.16
N SER A 112 7.83 -0.37 -25.34
CA SER A 112 6.80 -1.14 -26.07
C SER A 112 6.22 -2.34 -25.31
N TRP A 113 6.96 -2.90 -24.35
CA TRP A 113 6.53 -4.08 -23.57
C TRP A 113 5.86 -3.74 -22.23
N GLY A 114 5.58 -2.45 -22.01
CA GLY A 114 4.79 -1.98 -20.87
C GLY A 114 5.43 -0.79 -20.16
N LYS A 115 4.63 -0.11 -19.34
CA LYS A 115 5.09 1.03 -18.54
C LYS A 115 5.60 0.61 -17.16
N ARG A 116 5.10 -0.49 -16.58
CA ARG A 116 5.46 -0.97 -15.23
C ARG A 116 6.53 -2.06 -15.24
N LYS A 117 6.48 -2.99 -16.19
CA LYS A 117 7.44 -4.10 -16.29
C LYS A 117 8.92 -3.68 -16.30
N PRO A 118 9.35 -2.61 -16.96
CA PRO A 118 10.75 -2.19 -16.91
C PRO A 118 11.24 -1.89 -15.50
N PHE A 119 10.38 -1.27 -14.66
CA PHE A 119 10.69 -0.97 -13.26
C PHE A 119 10.64 -2.21 -12.37
N MET A 120 9.70 -3.13 -12.64
CA MET A 120 9.62 -4.42 -11.93
C MET A 120 10.88 -5.25 -12.17
N ILE A 121 11.30 -5.40 -13.44
CA ILE A 121 12.45 -6.21 -13.82
C ILE A 121 13.76 -5.53 -13.41
N GLY A 122 13.92 -4.25 -13.71
CA GLY A 122 15.13 -3.50 -13.36
C GLY A 122 15.33 -3.41 -11.84
N GLY A 123 14.26 -3.08 -11.10
CA GLY A 123 14.28 -3.10 -9.64
C GLY A 123 14.50 -4.51 -9.07
N GLY A 124 13.87 -5.54 -9.69
CA GLY A 124 14.07 -6.95 -9.30
C GLY A 124 15.53 -7.41 -9.44
N ILE A 125 16.17 -7.09 -10.57
CA ILE A 125 17.59 -7.37 -10.79
C ILE A 125 18.45 -6.64 -9.75
N ALA A 126 18.19 -5.35 -9.51
CA ALA A 126 18.90 -4.57 -8.51
C ALA A 126 18.72 -5.13 -7.09
N THR A 127 17.50 -5.60 -6.74
CA THR A 127 17.20 -6.26 -5.47
C THR A 127 18.01 -7.55 -5.31
N VAL A 128 17.97 -8.43 -6.31
CA VAL A 128 18.74 -9.69 -6.31
C VAL A 128 20.23 -9.43 -6.19
N PHE A 129 20.75 -8.49 -6.98
CA PHE A 129 22.18 -8.12 -6.92
C PHE A 129 22.55 -7.59 -5.53
N SER A 130 21.81 -6.64 -4.98
CA SER A 130 22.09 -6.05 -3.67
C SER A 130 22.01 -7.09 -2.55
N LEU A 131 21.01 -7.98 -2.60
CA LEU A 131 20.80 -9.04 -1.61
C LEU A 131 21.95 -10.06 -1.62
N LEU A 132 22.36 -10.51 -2.81
CA LEU A 132 23.48 -11.45 -2.95
C LEU A 132 24.81 -10.77 -2.60
N ALA A 133 25.06 -9.55 -3.06
CA ALA A 133 26.27 -8.80 -2.71
C ALA A 133 26.37 -8.58 -1.18
N LEU A 134 25.24 -8.29 -0.52
CA LEU A 134 25.18 -8.17 0.94
C LEU A 134 25.50 -9.50 1.63
N ALA A 135 24.98 -10.62 1.14
CA ALA A 135 25.19 -11.94 1.71
C ALA A 135 26.68 -12.38 1.67
N TRP A 136 27.43 -11.96 0.66
CA TRP A 136 28.86 -12.25 0.46
C TRP A 136 29.77 -11.03 0.71
N VAL A 137 29.31 -10.00 1.40
CA VAL A 137 30.07 -8.73 1.56
C VAL A 137 31.42 -8.94 2.23
N ARG A 138 31.54 -9.88 3.21
CA ARG A 138 32.82 -10.20 3.86
C ARG A 138 33.84 -10.77 2.89
N GLU A 139 33.42 -11.70 2.06
CA GLU A 139 34.28 -12.36 1.06
C GLU A 139 34.64 -11.38 -0.06
N ILE A 140 33.67 -10.62 -0.55
CA ILE A 140 33.91 -9.64 -1.63
C ILE A 140 34.89 -8.56 -1.16
N VAL A 141 34.63 -7.90 -0.04
CA VAL A 141 35.48 -6.82 0.49
C VAL A 141 36.83 -7.37 0.95
N GLY A 142 36.82 -8.49 1.68
CA GLY A 142 38.04 -9.15 2.16
C GLY A 142 38.92 -9.60 0.99
N GLY A 143 38.34 -10.21 -0.06
CA GLY A 143 39.04 -10.63 -1.27
C GLY A 143 39.67 -9.45 -2.02
N ILE A 144 38.89 -8.37 -2.23
CA ILE A 144 39.42 -7.17 -2.92
C ILE A 144 40.56 -6.54 -2.11
N LEU A 145 40.40 -6.35 -0.80
CA LEU A 145 41.42 -5.70 0.03
C LEU A 145 42.67 -6.59 0.23
N SER A 146 42.52 -7.91 0.19
CA SER A 146 43.66 -8.83 0.23
C SER A 146 44.59 -8.70 -0.98
N LEU A 147 44.05 -8.34 -2.16
CA LEU A 147 44.86 -8.04 -3.36
C LEU A 147 45.76 -6.83 -3.15
N PHE A 148 45.42 -5.94 -2.24
CA PHE A 148 46.23 -4.79 -1.84
C PHE A 148 47.07 -5.07 -0.56
N GLY A 149 47.17 -6.35 -0.13
CA GLY A 149 47.99 -6.76 1.00
C GLY A 149 47.38 -6.50 2.38
N ALA A 150 46.09 -6.15 2.48
CA ALA A 150 45.43 -5.93 3.77
C ALA A 150 45.09 -7.27 4.46
N PRO A 151 45.51 -7.47 5.75
CA PRO A 151 45.14 -8.68 6.47
C PRO A 151 43.61 -8.76 6.68
N PRO A 152 42.96 -9.93 6.42
CA PRO A 152 41.51 -10.08 6.52
C PRO A 152 40.92 -9.71 7.88
N GLU A 153 41.66 -9.93 8.97
CA GLU A 153 41.20 -9.65 10.34
C GLU A 153 41.51 -8.21 10.81
N SER A 154 42.12 -7.38 9.98
CA SER A 154 42.46 -6.00 10.33
C SER A 154 41.22 -5.17 10.64
N SER A 155 41.35 -4.22 11.57
CA SER A 155 40.30 -3.27 11.93
C SER A 155 39.79 -2.49 10.72
N GLY A 156 40.68 -2.13 9.79
CA GLY A 156 40.33 -1.42 8.57
C GLY A 156 39.41 -2.23 7.66
N VAL A 157 39.70 -3.52 7.44
CA VAL A 157 38.86 -4.42 6.65
C VAL A 157 37.48 -4.57 7.29
N LYS A 158 37.39 -4.75 8.62
CA LYS A 158 36.12 -4.85 9.35
C LYS A 158 35.27 -3.58 9.20
N VAL A 159 35.86 -2.41 9.34
CA VAL A 159 35.14 -1.13 9.13
C VAL A 159 34.69 -0.99 7.70
N THR A 160 35.53 -1.33 6.72
CA THR A 160 35.14 -1.28 5.29
C THR A 160 33.97 -2.23 4.99
N VAL A 161 33.98 -3.45 5.54
CA VAL A 161 32.85 -4.40 5.43
C VAL A 161 31.55 -3.79 5.96
N ILE A 162 31.60 -3.15 7.14
CA ILE A 162 30.42 -2.50 7.73
C ILE A 162 29.92 -1.35 6.85
N VAL A 163 30.81 -0.51 6.33
CA VAL A 163 30.44 0.62 5.44
C VAL A 163 29.81 0.11 4.14
N VAL A 164 30.44 -0.88 3.49
CA VAL A 164 29.92 -1.46 2.25
C VAL A 164 28.58 -2.16 2.49
N ALA A 165 28.44 -2.92 3.59
CA ALA A 165 27.17 -3.55 3.98
C ALA A 165 26.06 -2.50 4.19
N THR A 166 26.39 -1.37 4.84
CA THR A 166 25.44 -0.26 5.02
C THR A 166 25.00 0.32 3.68
N LEU A 167 25.92 0.58 2.75
CA LEU A 167 25.60 1.08 1.42
C LEU A 167 24.75 0.09 0.63
N LEU A 168 25.09 -1.21 0.68
CA LEU A 168 24.30 -2.27 0.02
C LEU A 168 22.89 -2.36 0.61
N MET A 169 22.74 -2.13 1.93
CA MET A 169 21.43 -2.09 2.57
C MET A 169 20.56 -0.94 2.03
N PHE A 170 21.15 0.27 1.89
CA PHE A 170 20.45 1.40 1.25
C PHE A 170 20.09 1.10 -0.22
N CYS A 171 20.99 0.47 -0.97
CA CYS A 171 20.70 0.04 -2.35
C CYS A 171 19.57 -0.99 -2.40
N LEU A 172 19.57 -1.95 -1.47
CA LEU A 172 18.53 -2.97 -1.33
C LEU A 172 17.18 -2.33 -1.06
N ASP A 173 17.08 -1.46 -0.07
CA ASP A 173 15.84 -0.75 0.26
C ASP A 173 15.32 0.10 -0.92
N PHE A 174 16.21 0.78 -1.62
CA PHE A 174 15.85 1.54 -2.83
C PHE A 174 15.27 0.63 -3.92
N ALA A 175 15.92 -0.50 -4.16
CA ALA A 175 15.52 -1.47 -5.17
C ALA A 175 14.18 -2.15 -4.81
N ILE A 176 14.01 -2.60 -3.58
CA ILE A 176 12.78 -3.22 -3.07
C ILE A 176 11.60 -2.24 -3.20
N ASN A 177 11.77 -0.97 -2.79
CA ASN A 177 10.72 0.04 -2.90
C ASN A 177 10.36 0.36 -4.35
N THR A 178 11.35 0.30 -5.27
CA THR A 178 11.11 0.43 -6.72
C THR A 178 10.23 -0.70 -7.24
N VAL A 179 10.58 -1.95 -6.91
CA VAL A 179 9.79 -3.13 -7.31
C VAL A 179 8.40 -3.08 -6.71
N GLN A 180 8.29 -2.74 -5.43
CA GLN A 180 7.01 -2.67 -4.71
C GLN A 180 6.06 -1.66 -5.34
N ALA A 181 6.53 -0.44 -5.63
CA ALA A 181 5.73 0.59 -6.29
C ALA A 181 5.27 0.14 -7.68
N ALA A 182 6.18 -0.46 -8.46
CA ALA A 182 5.87 -0.93 -9.80
C ALA A 182 4.87 -2.09 -9.79
N ILE A 183 5.01 -3.10 -8.91
CA ILE A 183 4.05 -4.22 -8.78
C ILE A 183 2.66 -3.72 -8.42
N ARG A 184 2.54 -2.78 -7.49
CA ARG A 184 1.25 -2.23 -7.07
C ARG A 184 0.56 -1.49 -8.20
N ALA A 185 1.28 -0.62 -8.89
CA ALA A 185 0.76 0.06 -10.07
C ALA A 185 0.39 -0.94 -11.17
N PHE A 186 1.20 -2.01 -11.35
CA PHE A 186 0.93 -3.07 -12.32
C PHE A 186 -0.39 -3.82 -12.03
N ILE A 187 -0.69 -4.10 -10.75
CA ILE A 187 -1.95 -4.73 -10.35
C ILE A 187 -3.13 -3.80 -10.66
N VAL A 188 -3.03 -2.53 -10.31
CA VAL A 188 -4.08 -1.53 -10.56
C VAL A 188 -4.34 -1.34 -12.05
N ASP A 189 -3.28 -1.22 -12.86
CA ASP A 189 -3.40 -0.96 -14.30
C ASP A 189 -3.97 -2.15 -15.09
N ASN A 190 -3.77 -3.39 -14.62
CA ASN A 190 -4.13 -4.61 -15.36
C ASN A 190 -5.34 -5.37 -14.79
N ALA A 191 -5.89 -4.95 -13.65
CA ALA A 191 -7.14 -5.50 -13.12
C ALA A 191 -8.34 -4.66 -13.59
N PRO A 192 -9.42 -5.28 -14.11
CA PRO A 192 -10.64 -4.55 -14.45
C PRO A 192 -11.21 -3.78 -13.25
N ALA A 193 -11.84 -2.63 -13.48
CA ALA A 193 -12.35 -1.76 -12.42
C ALA A 193 -13.27 -2.51 -11.42
N HIS A 194 -14.16 -3.36 -11.93
CA HIS A 194 -15.08 -4.17 -11.12
C HIS A 194 -14.40 -5.35 -10.40
N GLN A 195 -13.11 -5.67 -10.66
CA GLN A 195 -12.35 -6.74 -10.04
C GLN A 195 -11.14 -6.24 -9.22
N GLN A 196 -10.99 -4.93 -9.03
CA GLN A 196 -9.90 -4.35 -8.25
C GLN A 196 -9.84 -4.92 -6.82
N GLU A 197 -11.00 -5.10 -6.19
CA GLU A 197 -11.10 -5.70 -4.86
C GLU A 197 -10.59 -7.15 -4.85
N ALA A 198 -10.96 -7.94 -5.85
CA ALA A 198 -10.49 -9.33 -5.98
C ALA A 198 -8.97 -9.40 -6.22
N ALA A 199 -8.42 -8.50 -7.02
CA ALA A 199 -6.98 -8.40 -7.27
C ALA A 199 -6.21 -8.03 -5.99
N ASN A 200 -6.69 -7.06 -5.23
CA ASN A 200 -6.13 -6.67 -3.94
C ASN A 200 -6.25 -7.79 -2.89
N ALA A 201 -7.35 -8.55 -2.91
CA ALA A 201 -7.52 -9.73 -2.06
C ALA A 201 -6.45 -10.80 -2.36
N TRP A 202 -6.15 -11.06 -3.62
CA TRP A 202 -5.06 -11.96 -4.01
C TRP A 202 -3.70 -11.42 -3.57
N ALA A 203 -3.44 -10.14 -3.77
CA ALA A 203 -2.20 -9.49 -3.32
C ALA A 203 -2.00 -9.65 -1.81
N SER A 204 -3.02 -9.39 -1.01
CA SER A 204 -2.99 -9.55 0.46
C SER A 204 -2.73 -11.01 0.89
N ARG A 205 -3.41 -11.98 0.27
CA ARG A 205 -3.19 -13.40 0.56
C ARG A 205 -1.77 -13.83 0.22
N LEU A 206 -1.27 -13.43 -0.96
CA LEU A 206 0.08 -13.78 -1.40
C LEU A 206 1.16 -13.14 -0.53
N THR A 207 0.93 -11.96 0.01
CA THR A 207 1.83 -11.37 0.99
C THR A 207 1.81 -12.12 2.32
N GLY A 208 0.64 -12.51 2.83
CA GLY A 208 0.55 -13.36 4.02
C GLY A 208 1.28 -14.70 3.84
N ILE A 209 1.10 -15.34 2.69
CA ILE A 209 1.80 -16.58 2.32
C ILE A 209 3.31 -16.31 2.20
N GLY A 210 3.72 -15.22 1.56
CA GLY A 210 5.12 -14.83 1.42
C GLY A 210 5.83 -14.65 2.77
N ASN A 211 5.16 -14.00 3.73
CA ASN A 211 5.65 -13.87 5.11
C ASN A 211 5.85 -15.24 5.77
N ILE A 212 4.85 -16.11 5.69
CA ILE A 212 4.91 -17.45 6.29
C ILE A 212 6.07 -18.25 5.66
N VAL A 213 6.18 -18.28 4.33
CA VAL A 213 7.25 -18.97 3.61
C VAL A 213 8.62 -18.41 3.98
N GLY A 214 8.76 -17.07 4.03
CA GLY A 214 10.01 -16.42 4.41
C GLY A 214 10.45 -16.76 5.83
N TYR A 215 9.53 -16.74 6.79
CA TYR A 215 9.85 -17.06 8.19
C TYR A 215 10.04 -18.57 8.43
N ILE A 216 9.34 -19.45 7.71
CA ILE A 216 9.65 -20.90 7.71
C ILE A 216 11.09 -21.11 7.24
N SER A 217 11.45 -20.49 6.11
CA SER A 217 12.82 -20.58 5.57
C SER A 217 13.86 -20.07 6.58
N GLY A 218 13.57 -18.96 7.27
CA GLY A 218 14.46 -18.43 8.32
C GLY A 218 14.60 -19.33 9.55
N TYR A 219 13.60 -20.15 9.86
CA TYR A 219 13.63 -21.09 10.98
C TYR A 219 14.38 -22.39 10.66
N LEU A 220 14.24 -22.93 9.46
CA LEU A 220 14.87 -24.17 9.03
C LEU A 220 16.40 -24.03 9.03
N LYS A 221 17.11 -25.15 9.21
CA LYS A 221 18.57 -25.21 9.07
C LYS A 221 18.97 -25.34 7.60
N LEU A 222 18.86 -24.24 6.86
CA LEU A 222 19.03 -24.26 5.41
C LEU A 222 20.41 -24.70 4.92
N PRO A 223 21.55 -24.38 5.58
CA PRO A 223 22.85 -24.88 5.14
C PRO A 223 22.98 -26.41 5.19
N GLU A 224 22.24 -27.10 6.10
CA GLU A 224 22.20 -28.57 6.15
C GLU A 224 21.35 -29.15 5.00
N ILE A 225 20.30 -28.40 4.54
CA ILE A 225 19.37 -28.85 3.49
C ILE A 225 19.90 -28.48 2.09
N PHE A 226 20.48 -27.28 1.94
CA PHE A 226 20.96 -26.74 0.68
C PHE A 226 22.42 -26.25 0.77
N PRO A 227 23.38 -27.13 1.04
CA PRO A 227 24.79 -26.74 1.27
C PRO A 227 25.45 -26.08 0.07
N PHE A 228 24.93 -26.35 -1.13
CA PHE A 228 25.45 -25.77 -2.39
C PHE A 228 25.11 -24.27 -2.59
N PHE A 229 24.14 -23.74 -1.85
CA PHE A 229 23.80 -22.31 -1.92
C PHE A 229 24.64 -21.43 -0.99
N GLY A 230 25.35 -22.01 -0.02
CA GLY A 230 26.21 -21.27 0.89
C GLY A 230 26.38 -21.96 2.23
N ASN A 231 27.38 -21.50 2.98
CA ASN A 231 27.79 -22.09 4.26
C ASN A 231 27.14 -21.44 5.48
N THR A 232 26.38 -20.36 5.31
CA THR A 232 25.67 -19.67 6.40
C THR A 232 24.17 -19.59 6.12
N GLN A 233 23.39 -19.53 7.20
CA GLN A 233 21.92 -19.38 7.12
C GLN A 233 21.51 -18.19 6.26
N PHE A 234 22.16 -17.03 6.46
CA PHE A 234 21.83 -15.81 5.74
C PHE A 234 22.11 -15.92 4.24
N LYS A 235 23.21 -16.54 3.81
CA LYS A 235 23.54 -16.74 2.39
C LYS A 235 22.46 -17.57 1.69
N VAL A 236 22.10 -18.71 2.27
CA VAL A 236 21.09 -19.60 1.69
C VAL A 236 19.72 -18.90 1.62
N LEU A 237 19.33 -18.15 2.67
CA LEU A 237 18.12 -17.35 2.67
C LEU A 237 18.09 -16.31 1.55
N CYS A 238 19.20 -15.58 1.34
CA CYS A 238 19.30 -14.59 0.28
C CYS A 238 19.17 -15.22 -1.11
N VAL A 239 19.74 -16.41 -1.32
CA VAL A 239 19.59 -17.15 -2.59
C VAL A 239 18.13 -17.56 -2.80
N ILE A 240 17.50 -18.16 -1.80
CA ILE A 240 16.09 -18.60 -1.90
C ILE A 240 15.17 -17.39 -2.16
N ALA A 241 15.34 -16.29 -1.42
CA ALA A 241 14.54 -15.07 -1.61
C ALA A 241 14.74 -14.49 -3.01
N SER A 242 15.99 -14.47 -3.51
CA SER A 242 16.33 -14.02 -4.87
C SER A 242 15.66 -14.89 -5.94
N MET A 243 15.69 -16.23 -5.77
CA MET A 243 15.02 -17.16 -6.67
C MET A 243 13.51 -16.99 -6.66
N CYS A 244 12.88 -16.88 -5.47
CA CYS A 244 11.44 -16.65 -5.36
C CYS A 244 11.01 -15.34 -6.01
N LEU A 245 11.72 -14.25 -5.75
CA LEU A 245 11.45 -12.95 -6.40
C LEU A 245 11.61 -13.06 -7.92
N GLY A 246 12.72 -13.62 -8.40
CA GLY A 246 12.99 -13.78 -9.83
C GLY A 246 11.93 -14.63 -10.54
N LEU A 247 11.58 -15.79 -9.99
CA LEU A 247 10.58 -16.69 -10.57
C LEU A 247 9.17 -16.07 -10.58
N THR A 248 8.77 -15.41 -9.50
CA THR A 248 7.45 -14.76 -9.41
C THR A 248 7.35 -13.54 -10.33
N LEU A 249 8.41 -12.73 -10.44
CA LEU A 249 8.48 -11.63 -11.41
C LEU A 249 8.42 -12.16 -12.85
N LEU A 250 9.19 -13.21 -13.15
CA LEU A 250 9.18 -13.85 -14.46
C LEU A 250 7.78 -14.36 -14.82
N ALA A 251 7.12 -15.06 -13.90
CA ALA A 251 5.78 -15.60 -14.11
C ALA A 251 4.75 -14.47 -14.35
N SER A 252 4.74 -13.45 -13.49
CA SER A 252 3.82 -12.31 -13.62
C SER A 252 4.06 -11.54 -14.92
N CYS A 253 5.31 -11.16 -15.20
CA CYS A 253 5.66 -10.33 -16.36
C CYS A 253 5.51 -11.07 -17.70
N SER A 254 5.67 -12.41 -17.72
CA SER A 254 5.51 -13.22 -18.94
C SER A 254 4.04 -13.48 -19.27
N TYR A 255 3.20 -13.71 -18.26
CA TYR A 255 1.79 -14.07 -18.47
C TYR A 255 0.90 -12.84 -18.70
N ILE A 256 1.12 -11.78 -17.94
CA ILE A 256 0.32 -10.55 -18.06
C ILE A 256 0.92 -9.68 -19.16
N THR A 257 0.12 -9.28 -20.14
CA THR A 257 0.51 -8.33 -21.19
C THR A 257 0.02 -6.94 -20.83
N GLU A 258 0.94 -5.97 -20.64
CA GLU A 258 0.57 -4.56 -20.52
C GLU A 258 0.19 -3.99 -21.89
N ARG A 259 -0.63 -2.96 -21.86
CA ARG A 259 -0.91 -2.13 -23.03
C ARG A 259 0.37 -1.46 -23.53
N ASP A 260 0.53 -1.32 -24.85
CA ASP A 260 1.66 -0.56 -25.40
C ASP A 260 1.47 0.94 -25.07
N PRO A 261 2.35 1.53 -24.24
CA PRO A 261 2.21 2.93 -23.84
C PRO A 261 2.37 3.93 -24.99
N ARG A 262 2.82 3.49 -26.15
CA ARG A 262 2.96 4.33 -27.35
C ARG A 262 1.62 4.63 -28.00
N LEU A 263 0.63 3.77 -27.75
CA LEU A 263 -0.75 3.93 -28.22
C LEU A 263 -1.59 4.83 -27.30
N GLU A 264 -1.14 5.05 -26.06
CA GLU A 264 -1.70 6.06 -25.17
C GLU A 264 -1.28 7.45 -25.67
N GLY A 265 -2.17 8.42 -25.72
CA GLY A 265 -1.91 9.79 -26.20
C GLY A 265 -0.67 10.46 -25.59
N PRO A 266 -0.31 11.68 -25.96
CA PRO A 266 0.85 12.37 -25.40
C PRO A 266 0.73 12.42 -23.87
N PRO A 267 1.86 12.32 -23.12
CA PRO A 267 1.82 12.41 -21.68
C PRO A 267 1.15 13.71 -21.28
N THR A 268 0.24 13.65 -20.32
CA THR A 268 -0.35 14.85 -19.72
C THR A 268 0.77 15.75 -19.24
N SER A 269 0.91 16.92 -19.86
CA SER A 269 2.09 17.80 -19.78
C SER A 269 2.34 18.43 -18.40
N GLU A 270 1.48 18.16 -17.44
CA GLU A 270 1.53 18.72 -16.08
C GLU A 270 1.77 17.65 -15.01
N ASN A 271 2.80 16.81 -15.18
CA ASN A 271 3.25 16.05 -14.03
C ASN A 271 4.05 16.96 -13.11
N PRO A 272 3.52 17.32 -11.94
CA PRO A 272 4.29 18.07 -10.96
C PRO A 272 5.53 17.23 -10.63
N GLY A 273 6.72 17.81 -10.71
CA GLY A 273 7.95 17.12 -10.30
C GLY A 273 7.80 16.60 -8.87
N VAL A 274 8.59 15.60 -8.48
CA VAL A 274 8.53 14.98 -7.13
C VAL A 274 8.55 16.04 -6.03
N LEU A 275 9.33 17.11 -6.19
CA LEU A 275 9.36 18.21 -5.22
C LEU A 275 8.01 18.95 -5.15
N ALA A 276 7.37 19.21 -6.28
CA ALA A 276 6.08 19.86 -6.34
C ALA A 276 4.99 18.99 -5.69
N PHE A 277 5.02 17.67 -5.90
CA PHE A 277 4.15 16.71 -5.21
C PHE A 277 4.30 16.82 -3.68
N PHE A 278 5.52 16.79 -3.15
CA PHE A 278 5.72 16.92 -1.70
C PHE A 278 5.28 18.29 -1.17
N VAL A 279 5.55 19.37 -1.90
CA VAL A 279 5.07 20.72 -1.54
C VAL A 279 3.54 20.75 -1.52
N GLN A 280 2.86 20.13 -2.48
CA GLN A 280 1.41 20.02 -2.52
C GLN A 280 0.89 19.19 -1.35
N VAL A 281 1.49 18.03 -1.07
CA VAL A 281 1.16 17.18 0.09
C VAL A 281 1.27 17.98 1.39
N PHE A 282 2.37 18.69 1.63
CA PHE A 282 2.54 19.52 2.84
C PHE A 282 1.54 20.67 2.95
N LYS A 283 1.24 21.34 1.84
CA LYS A 283 0.20 22.39 1.83
C LYS A 283 -1.19 21.85 2.14
N SER A 284 -1.47 20.62 1.69
CA SER A 284 -2.78 19.98 1.85
C SER A 284 -3.02 19.39 3.23
N ILE A 285 -1.98 19.17 4.06
CA ILE A 285 -2.10 18.68 5.44
C ILE A 285 -3.08 19.52 6.26
N ARG A 286 -3.04 20.85 6.10
CA ARG A 286 -3.92 21.77 6.82
C ARG A 286 -5.37 21.74 6.33
N ARG A 287 -5.63 21.25 5.13
CA ARG A 287 -6.95 21.17 4.50
C ARG A 287 -7.61 19.80 4.65
N LEU A 288 -6.93 18.87 5.33
CA LEU A 288 -7.46 17.52 5.53
C LEU A 288 -8.80 17.55 6.28
N PRO A 289 -9.76 16.71 5.84
CA PRO A 289 -10.98 16.44 6.59
C PRO A 289 -10.68 16.04 8.03
N PRO A 290 -11.47 16.48 9.03
CA PRO A 290 -11.16 16.27 10.45
C PRO A 290 -10.94 14.79 10.81
N ARG A 291 -11.74 13.86 10.24
CA ARG A 291 -11.61 12.42 10.48
C ARG A 291 -10.34 11.85 9.87
N ILE A 292 -10.03 12.20 8.61
CA ILE A 292 -8.81 11.74 7.94
C ILE A 292 -7.58 12.27 8.67
N ARG A 293 -7.61 13.54 9.12
CA ARG A 293 -6.54 14.10 9.95
C ARG A 293 -6.34 13.31 11.24
N LYS A 294 -7.43 12.89 11.91
CA LYS A 294 -7.35 12.04 13.10
C LYS A 294 -6.72 10.68 12.81
N VAL A 295 -7.08 10.04 11.70
CA VAL A 295 -6.41 8.78 11.27
C VAL A 295 -4.91 9.01 11.09
N CYS A 296 -4.48 10.09 10.45
CA CYS A 296 -3.07 10.43 10.29
C CYS A 296 -2.37 10.69 11.64
N GLU A 297 -3.01 11.37 12.60
CA GLU A 297 -2.49 11.58 13.95
C GLU A 297 -2.28 10.26 14.70
N VAL A 298 -3.23 9.31 14.60
CA VAL A 298 -3.08 7.97 15.15
C VAL A 298 -1.89 7.24 14.53
N GLN A 299 -1.77 7.29 13.21
CA GLN A 299 -0.68 6.62 12.48
C GLN A 299 0.68 7.20 12.86
N LEU A 300 0.80 8.53 13.01
CA LEU A 300 2.04 9.17 13.48
C LEU A 300 2.53 8.57 14.81
N CYS A 301 1.63 8.35 15.76
CA CYS A 301 2.01 7.75 17.04
C CYS A 301 2.24 6.23 16.93
N ALA A 302 1.35 5.51 16.22
CA ALA A 302 1.42 4.06 16.13
C ALA A 302 2.73 3.58 15.47
N TRP A 303 3.18 4.25 14.40
CA TRP A 303 4.37 3.83 13.66
C TRP A 303 5.69 4.12 14.36
N VAL A 304 5.70 5.01 15.35
CA VAL A 304 6.84 5.11 16.29
C VAL A 304 7.04 3.80 17.06
N GLY A 305 5.94 3.12 17.41
CA GLY A 305 5.98 1.83 18.13
C GLY A 305 6.16 0.62 17.20
N TRP A 306 5.50 0.63 16.03
CA TRP A 306 5.58 -0.49 15.10
C TRP A 306 6.97 -0.70 14.51
N PHE A 307 7.69 0.38 14.23
CA PHE A 307 9.00 0.29 13.61
C PHE A 307 9.99 -0.55 14.42
N PRO A 308 10.23 -0.27 15.72
CA PRO A 308 11.12 -1.10 16.54
C PRO A 308 10.66 -2.56 16.64
N PHE A 309 9.37 -2.78 16.74
CA PHE A 309 8.82 -4.13 16.78
C PHE A 309 9.19 -4.91 15.51
N LEU A 310 8.98 -4.36 14.33
CA LEU A 310 9.25 -5.04 13.07
C LEU A 310 10.75 -5.38 12.89
N PHE A 311 11.64 -4.49 13.27
CA PHE A 311 13.08 -4.63 13.00
C PHE A 311 13.90 -5.30 14.11
N TYR A 312 13.37 -5.31 15.35
CA TYR A 312 14.15 -5.83 16.48
C TYR A 312 13.53 -7.02 17.20
N SER A 313 12.35 -7.50 16.81
CA SER A 313 11.68 -8.64 17.46
C SER A 313 12.52 -9.92 17.41
N THR A 314 13.15 -10.23 16.27
CA THR A 314 14.06 -11.38 16.16
C THR A 314 15.24 -11.25 17.12
N THR A 315 15.83 -10.06 17.18
CA THR A 315 16.96 -9.77 18.08
C THR A 315 16.52 -9.85 19.55
N TYR A 316 15.31 -9.39 19.89
CA TYR A 316 14.74 -9.50 21.24
C TYR A 316 14.60 -10.95 21.69
N ILE A 317 13.96 -11.80 20.88
CA ILE A 317 13.83 -13.23 21.19
C ILE A 317 15.19 -13.91 21.24
N GLY A 318 16.09 -13.55 20.32
CA GLY A 318 17.48 -14.02 20.33
C GLY A 318 18.19 -13.65 21.64
N GLN A 319 18.02 -12.44 22.12
CA GLN A 319 18.62 -11.97 23.38
C GLN A 319 18.13 -12.80 24.57
N LEU A 320 16.82 -13.10 24.63
CA LEU A 320 16.27 -13.98 25.69
C LEU A 320 16.88 -15.38 25.66
N HIS A 321 17.25 -15.89 24.48
CA HIS A 321 17.91 -17.19 24.34
C HIS A 321 19.37 -17.16 24.74
N VAL A 322 20.12 -16.12 24.38
CA VAL A 322 21.56 -16.06 24.63
C VAL A 322 21.92 -15.65 26.06
N ASN A 323 21.06 -14.88 26.74
CA ASN A 323 21.34 -14.37 28.10
C ASN A 323 21.76 -15.46 29.10
N PRO A 324 20.99 -16.56 29.29
CA PRO A 324 21.37 -17.60 30.22
C PRO A 324 22.63 -18.35 29.77
N ILE A 325 22.89 -18.47 28.47
CA ILE A 325 24.08 -19.16 27.95
C ILE A 325 25.32 -18.35 28.25
N PHE A 326 25.31 -17.02 28.01
CA PHE A 326 26.45 -16.14 28.28
C PHE A 326 26.68 -15.91 29.77
N ASP A 327 25.64 -16.04 30.59
CA ASP A 327 25.76 -16.00 32.04
C ASP A 327 26.52 -17.22 32.61
N HIS A 328 26.20 -18.39 32.09
CA HIS A 328 26.86 -19.64 32.48
C HIS A 328 28.25 -19.84 31.84
N HIS A 329 28.48 -19.24 30.67
CA HIS A 329 29.72 -19.40 29.89
C HIS A 329 30.29 -18.03 29.47
N PRO A 330 30.95 -17.30 30.40
CA PRO A 330 31.42 -15.93 30.13
C PRO A 330 32.66 -15.84 29.22
N HIS A 331 33.32 -16.99 28.91
CA HIS A 331 34.58 -17.04 28.14
C HIS A 331 34.42 -17.81 26.81
N LEU A 332 33.30 -17.63 26.11
CA LEU A 332 33.10 -18.23 24.79
C LEU A 332 34.01 -17.57 23.74
N SER A 333 34.54 -18.40 22.85
CA SER A 333 35.24 -17.93 21.66
C SER A 333 34.29 -17.14 20.74
N LYS A 334 34.84 -16.38 19.80
CA LYS A 334 34.05 -15.60 18.87
C LYS A 334 33.17 -16.50 17.99
N GLU A 335 33.70 -17.63 17.56
CA GLU A 335 32.99 -18.63 16.74
C GLU A 335 31.82 -19.26 17.51
N GLU A 336 32.00 -19.55 18.80
CA GLU A 336 30.93 -20.07 19.66
C GLU A 336 29.84 -19.03 19.89
N ILE A 337 30.19 -17.76 20.11
CA ILE A 337 29.24 -16.66 20.23
C ILE A 337 28.42 -16.52 18.93
N ASP A 338 29.05 -16.61 17.76
CA ASP A 338 28.38 -16.54 16.48
C ASP A 338 27.44 -17.73 16.24
N ALA A 339 27.84 -18.96 16.62
CA ALA A 339 26.98 -20.14 16.54
C ALA A 339 25.75 -20.05 17.47
N VAL A 340 25.93 -19.53 18.69
CA VAL A 340 24.82 -19.30 19.64
C VAL A 340 23.84 -18.27 19.08
N TRP A 341 24.33 -17.17 18.51
CA TRP A 341 23.50 -16.14 17.90
C TRP A 341 22.78 -16.61 16.63
N GLU A 342 23.40 -17.49 15.83
CA GLU A 342 22.73 -18.10 14.67
C GLU A 342 21.53 -18.93 15.12
N LYS A 343 21.70 -19.79 16.14
CA LYS A 343 20.59 -20.54 16.74
C LYS A 343 19.51 -19.60 17.32
N ALA A 344 19.93 -18.56 18.02
CA ALA A 344 19.05 -17.56 18.62
C ALA A 344 18.20 -16.82 17.56
N THR A 345 18.81 -16.45 16.43
CA THR A 345 18.13 -15.84 15.29
C THR A 345 17.05 -16.75 14.72
N ARG A 346 17.33 -18.03 14.57
CA ARG A 346 16.34 -19.02 14.09
C ARG A 346 15.15 -19.13 15.05
N ILE A 347 15.38 -19.13 16.36
CA ILE A 347 14.32 -19.13 17.38
C ILE A 347 13.49 -17.83 17.28
N GLY A 348 14.14 -16.68 17.06
CA GLY A 348 13.47 -15.40 16.84
C GLY A 348 12.61 -15.41 15.56
N THR A 349 13.11 -16.02 14.49
CA THR A 349 12.35 -16.14 13.23
C THR A 349 11.16 -17.09 13.39
N PHE A 350 11.27 -18.13 14.22
CA PHE A 350 10.11 -18.97 14.59
C PHE A 350 9.01 -18.15 15.30
N ALA A 351 9.39 -17.26 16.21
CA ALA A 351 8.41 -16.37 16.85
C ALA A 351 7.69 -15.47 15.81
N LEU A 352 8.43 -14.95 14.81
CA LEU A 352 7.84 -14.21 13.70
C LEU A 352 6.97 -15.08 12.78
N LEU A 353 7.27 -16.35 12.63
CA LEU A 353 6.39 -17.29 11.91
C LEU A 353 5.02 -17.38 12.60
N ILE A 354 5.00 -17.60 13.91
CA ILE A 354 3.75 -17.67 14.66
C ILE A 354 2.99 -16.32 14.59
N TYR A 355 3.71 -15.20 14.71
CA TYR A 355 3.15 -13.86 14.50
C TYR A 355 2.50 -13.72 13.10
N ALA A 356 3.17 -14.16 12.04
CA ALA A 356 2.64 -14.07 10.68
C ALA A 356 1.39 -14.92 10.50
N ILE A 357 1.37 -16.14 11.06
CA ILE A 357 0.17 -17.00 11.05
C ILE A 357 -0.97 -16.33 11.82
N THR A 358 -0.71 -15.82 13.02
CA THR A 358 -1.73 -15.14 13.84
C THR A 358 -2.27 -13.90 13.12
N SER A 359 -1.40 -13.10 12.50
CA SER A 359 -1.81 -11.93 11.72
C SER A 359 -2.63 -12.34 10.50
N PHE A 360 -2.22 -13.37 9.77
CA PHE A 360 -2.94 -13.86 8.60
C PHE A 360 -4.35 -14.36 8.97
N VAL A 361 -4.46 -15.17 10.02
CA VAL A 361 -5.75 -15.64 10.56
C VAL A 361 -6.58 -14.43 11.04
N GLY A 362 -5.96 -13.50 11.76
CA GLY A 362 -6.61 -12.26 12.22
C GLY A 362 -7.18 -11.43 11.06
N SER A 363 -6.46 -11.30 9.95
CA SER A 363 -6.93 -10.55 8.77
C SER A 363 -8.17 -11.17 8.12
N ILE A 364 -8.40 -12.47 8.29
CA ILE A 364 -9.59 -13.17 7.79
C ILE A 364 -10.74 -13.11 8.80
N VAL A 365 -10.44 -13.31 10.09
CA VAL A 365 -11.47 -13.48 11.13
C VAL A 365 -12.01 -12.14 11.63
N LEU A 366 -11.13 -11.14 11.84
CA LEU A 366 -11.55 -9.87 12.45
C LEU A 366 -12.63 -9.11 11.64
N PRO A 367 -12.58 -9.04 10.30
CA PRO A 367 -13.65 -8.43 9.52
C PRO A 367 -15.00 -9.10 9.67
N LEU A 368 -15.06 -10.40 9.98
CA LEU A 368 -16.31 -11.15 10.18
C LEU A 368 -17.00 -10.81 11.51
N VAL A 369 -16.25 -10.32 12.48
CA VAL A 369 -16.75 -10.00 13.86
C VAL A 369 -17.33 -8.59 13.94
N ILE A 370 -16.96 -7.71 13.01
CA ILE A 370 -17.32 -6.28 13.01
C ILE A 370 -18.61 -6.05 12.22
N VAL A 371 -19.44 -5.16 12.72
CA VAL A 371 -20.59 -4.65 11.95
C VAL A 371 -20.06 -3.61 10.94
N PRO A 372 -20.34 -3.74 9.64
CA PRO A 372 -19.94 -2.76 8.63
C PRO A 372 -20.46 -1.36 8.99
N GLY A 373 -19.56 -0.41 9.15
CA GLY A 373 -19.91 0.98 9.52
C GLY A 373 -20.55 1.81 8.42
N TYR A 374 -20.52 1.32 7.18
CA TYR A 374 -21.14 1.93 6.02
C TYR A 374 -22.12 0.95 5.39
N ARG A 375 -23.40 1.28 5.44
CA ARG A 375 -24.43 0.67 4.58
C ARG A 375 -24.66 1.64 3.43
N PRO A 376 -24.52 1.22 2.15
CA PRO A 376 -24.95 2.07 1.06
C PRO A 376 -26.41 2.44 1.29
N PRO A 377 -26.84 3.69 1.03
CA PRO A 377 -28.25 4.06 1.12
C PRO A 377 -29.04 3.10 0.26
N VAL A 378 -29.96 2.36 0.88
CA VAL A 378 -30.94 1.55 0.15
C VAL A 378 -31.64 2.54 -0.78
N ALA A 379 -31.52 2.34 -2.10
CA ALA A 379 -32.32 3.10 -3.05
C ALA A 379 -33.78 2.87 -2.63
N SER A 380 -34.38 3.91 -2.03
CA SER A 380 -35.80 3.85 -1.67
C SER A 380 -36.53 3.41 -2.92
N GLU A 381 -37.33 2.36 -2.81
CA GLU A 381 -38.25 1.87 -3.84
C GLU A 381 -39.28 2.97 -4.17
N ALA A 382 -38.81 4.03 -4.81
CA ALA A 382 -39.68 5.01 -5.43
C ALA A 382 -39.86 4.59 -6.87
N SER A 383 -40.94 3.89 -7.12
CA SER A 383 -41.62 3.67 -8.41
C SER A 383 -40.77 3.10 -9.55
N SER A 384 -40.97 1.82 -9.84
CA SER A 384 -40.57 1.17 -11.06
C SER A 384 -40.99 2.02 -12.28
N PRO A 385 -40.09 2.50 -13.13
CA PRO A 385 -40.47 3.04 -14.41
C PRO A 385 -40.84 1.90 -15.36
N PRO A 386 -41.77 2.12 -16.33
CA PRO A 386 -42.23 1.09 -17.20
C PRO A 386 -41.11 0.53 -18.08
N ARG A 387 -41.09 -0.79 -18.14
CA ARG A 387 -40.21 -1.64 -18.94
C ARG A 387 -40.30 -1.21 -20.43
N ASN A 388 -39.28 -0.51 -20.94
CA ASN A 388 -38.83 -0.52 -22.34
C ASN A 388 -37.97 0.70 -22.66
N ARG A 389 -36.67 0.59 -22.37
CA ARG A 389 -35.58 1.22 -23.13
C ARG A 389 -34.23 0.65 -22.64
N PRO A 390 -33.28 0.32 -23.51
CA PRO A 390 -31.97 -0.10 -23.11
C PRO A 390 -31.19 1.13 -22.59
N TYR A 391 -30.98 1.20 -21.28
CA TYR A 391 -30.11 2.20 -20.64
C TYR A 391 -28.69 1.69 -20.68
N LEU A 392 -27.83 2.39 -21.38
CA LEU A 392 -26.39 2.38 -21.19
C LEU A 392 -26.12 2.96 -19.78
N SER A 393 -25.87 2.09 -18.83
CA SER A 393 -25.46 2.49 -17.48
C SER A 393 -23.98 2.85 -17.48
N HIS A 394 -23.65 4.13 -17.69
CA HIS A 394 -22.36 4.66 -17.30
C HIS A 394 -22.28 4.74 -15.77
N ARG A 395 -21.68 3.72 -15.18
CA ARG A 395 -21.28 3.73 -13.77
C ARG A 395 -19.87 4.34 -13.72
N PRO A 396 -19.63 5.49 -13.07
CA PRO A 396 -18.29 6.03 -12.97
C PRO A 396 -17.45 5.11 -12.08
N SER A 397 -16.35 4.60 -12.65
CA SER A 397 -15.32 3.87 -11.93
C SER A 397 -14.61 4.82 -10.96
N THR A 398 -14.80 4.63 -9.68
CA THR A 398 -13.87 5.16 -8.68
C THR A 398 -12.62 4.29 -8.71
N SER A 399 -11.61 4.72 -9.48
CA SER A 399 -10.27 4.15 -9.39
C SER A 399 -9.66 4.57 -8.06
N THR A 400 -9.73 3.70 -7.06
CA THR A 400 -9.02 3.86 -5.80
C THR A 400 -7.55 3.55 -6.05
N LEU A 401 -6.74 4.58 -6.25
CA LEU A 401 -5.29 4.48 -6.30
C LEU A 401 -4.76 4.13 -4.91
N SER A 402 -4.40 2.87 -4.69
CA SER A 402 -3.79 2.41 -3.45
C SER A 402 -2.29 2.64 -3.48
N PHE A 403 -1.84 3.75 -2.90
CA PHE A 403 -0.45 3.98 -2.54
C PHE A 403 -0.23 3.54 -1.08
N THR A 404 0.65 2.60 -0.85
CA THR A 404 0.96 2.16 0.51
C THR A 404 2.39 2.48 0.91
N ALA A 405 2.50 2.78 2.18
CA ALA A 405 3.70 3.19 2.87
C ALA A 405 4.86 2.22 2.80
N SER A 406 6.01 2.80 2.80
CA SER A 406 7.30 2.17 2.89
C SER A 406 7.62 1.66 4.29
N ALA A 407 8.52 0.73 4.32
CA ALA A 407 9.13 0.03 5.43
C ALA A 407 8.27 -1.07 6.05
N GLY A 408 8.51 -2.26 5.61
CA GLY A 408 8.08 -3.49 6.27
C GLY A 408 6.60 -3.76 6.16
N ALA A 409 6.18 -4.29 5.02
CA ALA A 409 4.91 -5.02 4.87
C ALA A 409 3.63 -4.27 5.25
N ALA A 410 3.46 -3.06 4.76
CA ALA A 410 2.14 -2.47 4.74
C ALA A 410 1.37 -3.00 3.53
N ILE A 411 0.52 -3.99 3.77
CA ILE A 411 -0.39 -4.58 2.80
C ILE A 411 -1.76 -4.01 3.10
N GLU A 412 -2.43 -3.51 2.07
CA GLU A 412 -3.87 -3.33 2.18
C GLU A 412 -4.51 -4.71 2.35
N PRO A 413 -5.19 -4.97 3.46
CA PRO A 413 -6.10 -6.10 3.52
C PRO A 413 -7.24 -5.80 2.55
N ALA A 414 -7.56 -6.77 1.71
CA ALA A 414 -8.81 -6.75 0.99
C ALA A 414 -9.94 -6.53 1.99
N VAL A 415 -10.69 -5.46 1.80
CA VAL A 415 -12.02 -5.36 2.41
C VAL A 415 -12.80 -6.52 1.82
N ILE A 416 -12.94 -7.59 2.59
CA ILE A 416 -13.91 -8.64 2.27
C ILE A 416 -15.25 -7.96 2.54
N GLU A 417 -15.79 -7.29 1.53
CA GLU A 417 -17.22 -7.04 1.57
C GLU A 417 -17.89 -8.41 1.66
N PRO A 418 -18.78 -8.61 2.63
CA PRO A 418 -19.60 -9.80 2.61
C PRO A 418 -20.35 -9.77 1.28
N ILE A 419 -20.14 -10.80 0.46
CA ILE A 419 -20.84 -11.03 -0.81
C ILE A 419 -22.31 -11.15 -0.46
N HIS A 420 -23.02 -10.04 -0.46
CA HIS A 420 -24.46 -9.99 -0.39
C HIS A 420 -24.94 -8.85 -1.27
N ASP A 421 -25.17 -9.21 -2.50
CA ASP A 421 -26.10 -8.49 -3.37
C ASP A 421 -27.52 -8.99 -3.01
N PRO A 422 -28.35 -8.20 -2.30
CA PRO A 422 -29.69 -8.62 -1.93
C PRO A 422 -30.66 -8.69 -3.11
N SER A 423 -30.21 -8.33 -4.34
CA SER A 423 -31.06 -8.33 -5.53
C SER A 423 -31.00 -9.62 -6.36
N ARG A 424 -30.16 -10.61 -5.97
CA ARG A 424 -30.19 -11.96 -6.54
C ARG A 424 -30.70 -12.95 -5.50
N SER A 425 -32.00 -13.05 -5.40
CA SER A 425 -32.69 -14.17 -4.78
C SER A 425 -32.53 -15.43 -5.64
N ASP A 426 -31.34 -16.06 -5.57
CA ASP A 426 -31.24 -17.48 -5.83
C ASP A 426 -31.53 -18.21 -4.51
N GLU A 427 -32.80 -18.52 -4.32
CA GLU A 427 -33.35 -19.36 -3.24
C GLU A 427 -32.86 -20.80 -3.36
N ARG A 428 -31.59 -21.09 -3.15
CA ARG A 428 -31.12 -22.46 -2.80
C ARG A 428 -29.67 -22.42 -2.29
N GLY A 429 -29.46 -22.22 -1.00
CA GLY A 429 -28.21 -22.57 -0.34
C GLY A 429 -27.55 -21.54 0.61
N GLY A 430 -27.96 -20.26 0.62
CA GLY A 430 -27.30 -19.20 1.39
C GLY A 430 -27.74 -19.04 2.86
N GLY A 431 -28.87 -19.62 3.28
CA GLY A 431 -29.50 -19.29 4.55
C GLY A 431 -28.77 -19.72 5.85
N ARG A 432 -27.91 -20.71 5.81
CA ARG A 432 -27.20 -21.19 7.02
C ARG A 432 -25.93 -20.40 7.32
N TRP A 433 -25.19 -20.00 6.29
CA TRP A 433 -23.93 -19.26 6.47
C TRP A 433 -24.16 -17.80 6.81
N SER A 434 -25.13 -17.12 6.20
CA SER A 434 -25.49 -15.75 6.54
C SER A 434 -26.03 -15.63 7.98
N SER A 435 -26.84 -16.60 8.43
CA SER A 435 -27.32 -16.69 9.81
C SER A 435 -26.21 -17.00 10.83
N LEU A 436 -25.17 -17.75 10.44
CA LEU A 436 -24.01 -17.99 11.29
C LEU A 436 -23.12 -16.75 11.39
N LEU A 437 -22.89 -16.06 10.26
CA LEU A 437 -22.09 -14.83 10.21
C LEU A 437 -22.74 -13.70 11.02
N SER A 438 -24.06 -13.52 10.94
CA SER A 438 -24.76 -12.51 11.73
C SER A 438 -24.70 -12.76 13.24
N LYS A 439 -24.57 -14.03 13.67
CA LYS A 439 -24.36 -14.38 15.09
C LYS A 439 -22.94 -14.11 15.58
N LEU A 440 -21.96 -14.05 14.69
CA LEU A 440 -20.56 -13.74 15.03
C LEU A 440 -20.33 -12.23 15.15
N GLN A 441 -21.18 -11.39 14.57
CA GLN A 441 -21.06 -9.94 14.65
C GLN A 441 -21.44 -9.43 16.03
N VAL A 442 -20.55 -8.63 16.63
CA VAL A 442 -20.79 -7.98 17.92
C VAL A 442 -21.33 -6.57 17.67
N PRO A 443 -22.63 -6.28 17.93
CA PRO A 443 -23.28 -5.03 17.54
C PRO A 443 -22.62 -3.75 18.07
N SER A 444 -21.96 -3.85 19.24
CA SER A 444 -21.28 -2.72 19.91
C SER A 444 -19.83 -2.51 19.45
N LEU A 445 -19.27 -3.42 18.63
CA LEU A 445 -17.86 -3.43 18.22
C LEU A 445 -17.70 -2.76 16.84
N THR A 446 -17.45 -1.46 16.86
CA THR A 446 -17.12 -0.70 15.65
C THR A 446 -15.65 -0.88 15.26
N LEU A 447 -15.31 -0.65 13.98
CA LEU A 447 -13.94 -0.70 13.50
C LEU A 447 -13.00 0.21 14.32
N ARG A 448 -13.46 1.42 14.68
CA ARG A 448 -12.72 2.35 15.53
C ARG A 448 -12.41 1.75 16.91
N LYS A 449 -13.41 1.16 17.57
CA LYS A 449 -13.22 0.55 18.90
C LYS A 449 -12.25 -0.63 18.84
N LEU A 450 -12.35 -1.45 17.79
CA LEU A 450 -11.44 -2.58 17.62
C LEU A 450 -10.00 -2.09 17.36
N TRP A 451 -9.84 -1.01 16.59
CA TRP A 451 -8.53 -0.38 16.36
C TRP A 451 -7.97 0.22 17.66
N LEU A 452 -8.79 0.86 18.50
CA LEU A 452 -8.39 1.30 19.83
C LEU A 452 -7.90 0.13 20.70
N ILE A 453 -8.67 -0.96 20.75
CA ILE A 453 -8.31 -2.18 21.50
C ILE A 453 -6.97 -2.73 21.00
N SER A 454 -6.73 -2.71 19.70
CA SER A 454 -5.46 -3.19 19.12
C SER A 454 -4.24 -2.39 19.58
N HIS A 455 -4.35 -1.06 19.71
CA HIS A 455 -3.27 -0.23 20.24
C HIS A 455 -3.02 -0.51 21.72
N ILE A 456 -4.06 -0.69 22.51
CA ILE A 456 -3.94 -1.07 23.93
C ILE A 456 -3.29 -2.46 24.05
N LEU A 457 -3.73 -3.43 23.23
CA LEU A 457 -3.15 -4.78 23.20
C LEU A 457 -1.66 -4.74 22.85
N PHE A 458 -1.30 -3.97 21.82
CA PHE A 458 0.11 -3.78 21.45
C PHE A 458 0.91 -3.19 22.61
N ALA A 459 0.42 -2.13 23.26
CA ALA A 459 1.10 -1.50 24.38
C ALA A 459 1.28 -2.48 25.55
N LEU A 460 0.24 -3.25 25.89
CA LEU A 460 0.31 -4.29 26.93
C LEU A 460 1.35 -5.36 26.60
N CYS A 461 1.40 -5.82 25.35
CA CYS A 461 2.42 -6.76 24.88
C CYS A 461 3.83 -6.17 25.00
N MET A 462 4.02 -4.90 24.64
CA MET A 462 5.35 -4.26 24.76
C MET A 462 5.78 -4.08 26.23
N PHE A 463 4.89 -3.69 27.12
CA PHE A 463 5.20 -3.58 28.55
C PHE A 463 5.38 -4.94 29.22
N SER A 464 4.66 -5.99 28.77
CA SER A 464 4.84 -7.35 29.31
C SER A 464 6.26 -7.89 29.11
N THR A 465 7.03 -7.32 28.17
CA THR A 465 8.45 -7.66 27.97
C THR A 465 9.33 -7.45 29.21
N ILE A 466 8.86 -6.70 30.22
CA ILE A 466 9.53 -6.56 31.52
C ILE A 466 9.55 -7.90 32.29
N PHE A 467 8.48 -8.70 32.13
CA PHE A 467 8.29 -9.95 32.85
C PHE A 467 8.74 -11.18 32.06
N VAL A 468 9.08 -10.99 30.78
CA VAL A 468 9.47 -12.08 29.88
C VAL A 468 10.93 -12.41 30.08
N SER A 469 11.20 -13.64 30.53
CA SER A 469 12.56 -14.18 30.75
C SER A 469 12.91 -15.35 29.85
N SER A 470 11.96 -15.90 29.09
CA SER A 470 12.19 -17.06 28.22
C SER A 470 11.77 -16.78 26.77
N PRO A 471 12.45 -17.41 25.77
CA PRO A 471 12.08 -17.30 24.36
C PRO A 471 10.64 -17.76 24.08
N ALA A 472 10.14 -18.76 24.81
CA ALA A 472 8.78 -19.28 24.64
C ALA A 472 7.75 -18.23 25.08
N ALA A 473 7.91 -17.59 26.25
CA ALA A 473 7.04 -16.50 26.70
C ALA A 473 7.12 -15.30 25.74
N GLY A 474 8.32 -14.95 25.25
CA GLY A 474 8.52 -13.93 24.25
C GLY A 474 7.77 -14.24 22.94
N THR A 475 7.79 -15.50 22.49
CA THR A 475 7.05 -15.96 21.30
C THR A 475 5.54 -15.75 21.46
N VAL A 476 4.97 -16.04 22.64
CA VAL A 476 3.54 -15.80 22.91
C VAL A 476 3.21 -14.30 22.79
N VAL A 477 4.05 -13.43 23.36
CA VAL A 477 3.87 -11.98 23.27
C VAL A 477 3.93 -11.52 21.81
N ILE A 478 4.96 -11.92 21.06
CA ILE A 478 5.12 -11.57 19.65
C ILE A 478 3.94 -12.09 18.81
N ALA A 479 3.51 -13.34 19.04
CA ALA A 479 2.35 -13.93 18.35
C ALA A 479 1.07 -13.12 18.59
N THR A 480 0.81 -12.71 19.84
CA THR A 480 -0.37 -11.90 20.22
C THR A 480 -0.39 -10.56 19.49
N VAL A 481 0.77 -9.93 19.29
CA VAL A 481 0.89 -8.69 18.51
C VAL A 481 0.42 -8.87 17.06
N GLY A 482 0.45 -10.08 16.51
CA GLY A 482 -0.08 -10.38 15.18
C GLY A 482 -1.53 -9.96 14.97
N LEU A 483 -2.38 -10.03 16.00
CA LEU A 483 -3.76 -9.53 15.95
C LEU A 483 -3.82 -8.01 15.79
N SER A 484 -2.97 -7.29 16.52
CA SER A 484 -2.86 -5.83 16.39
C SER A 484 -2.33 -5.41 15.02
N TRP A 485 -1.41 -6.19 14.46
CA TRP A 485 -0.88 -5.96 13.13
C TRP A 485 -1.92 -6.10 12.04
N ALA A 486 -2.75 -7.14 12.09
CA ALA A 486 -3.84 -7.33 11.16
C ALA A 486 -4.76 -6.09 11.08
N LEU A 487 -5.06 -5.46 12.23
CA LEU A 487 -5.87 -4.25 12.31
C LEU A 487 -5.15 -3.00 11.83
N THR A 488 -3.85 -2.88 12.14
CA THR A 488 -3.02 -1.75 11.69
C THR A 488 -2.96 -1.67 10.17
N LEU A 489 -2.97 -2.80 9.49
CA LEU A 489 -2.95 -2.87 8.03
C LEU A 489 -4.30 -2.50 7.40
N TRP A 490 -5.42 -2.75 8.08
CA TRP A 490 -6.76 -2.63 7.50
C TRP A 490 -7.52 -1.39 7.98
N ALA A 491 -7.57 -1.14 9.31
CA ALA A 491 -8.48 -0.15 9.89
C ALA A 491 -8.27 1.28 9.36
N PRO A 492 -7.03 1.80 9.20
CA PRO A 492 -6.81 3.17 8.71
C PRO A 492 -7.37 3.37 7.30
N PHE A 493 -7.12 2.44 6.41
CA PHE A 493 -7.57 2.52 5.02
C PHE A 493 -9.09 2.44 4.91
N ALA A 494 -9.72 1.53 5.66
CA ALA A 494 -11.17 1.41 5.69
C ALA A 494 -11.84 2.69 6.22
N LEU A 495 -11.27 3.33 7.25
CA LEU A 495 -11.79 4.59 7.79
C LEU A 495 -11.61 5.76 6.81
N ILE A 496 -10.48 5.84 6.11
CA ILE A 496 -10.22 6.87 5.09
C ILE A 496 -11.17 6.68 3.90
N SER A 497 -11.27 5.46 3.37
CA SER A 497 -12.14 5.15 2.23
C SER A 497 -13.61 5.43 2.53
N ALA A 498 -14.08 5.09 3.73
CA ALA A 498 -15.44 5.38 4.15
C ALA A 498 -15.73 6.89 4.20
N GLU A 499 -14.81 7.70 4.72
CA GLU A 499 -14.96 9.16 4.77
C GLU A 499 -14.94 9.80 3.37
N VAL A 500 -14.07 9.33 2.49
CA VAL A 500 -14.02 9.80 1.09
C VAL A 500 -15.34 9.47 0.39
N ALA A 501 -15.82 8.23 0.48
CA ALA A 501 -17.06 7.79 -0.13
C ALA A 501 -18.29 8.58 0.38
N GLN A 502 -18.36 8.88 1.69
CA GLN A 502 -19.43 9.70 2.26
C GLN A 502 -19.44 11.12 1.70
N ARG A 503 -18.26 11.73 1.55
CA ARG A 503 -18.12 13.09 0.98
C ARG A 503 -18.53 13.14 -0.48
N ASP A 504 -18.08 12.17 -1.28
CA ASP A 504 -18.47 12.07 -2.69
C ASP A 504 -19.99 11.87 -2.85
N ALA A 505 -20.60 11.10 -1.97
CA ALA A 505 -22.06 10.93 -1.96
C ALA A 505 -22.78 12.24 -1.57
N ALA A 506 -22.27 12.98 -0.59
CA ALA A 506 -22.82 14.27 -0.17
C ALA A 506 -22.70 15.31 -1.30
N HIS A 507 -21.55 15.42 -1.96
CA HIS A 507 -21.34 16.32 -3.10
C HIS A 507 -22.29 15.99 -4.27
N ARG A 508 -22.49 14.71 -4.58
CA ARG A 508 -23.45 14.29 -5.63
C ARG A 508 -24.88 14.68 -5.27
N ARG A 509 -25.32 14.50 -4.02
CA ARG A 509 -26.66 14.92 -3.57
C ARG A 509 -26.83 16.44 -3.70
N GLN A 510 -25.84 17.23 -3.30
CA GLN A 510 -25.87 18.68 -3.41
C GLN A 510 -25.94 19.16 -4.88
N ARG A 511 -25.20 18.53 -5.80
CA ARG A 511 -25.27 18.82 -7.23
C ARG A 511 -26.65 18.46 -7.82
N HIS A 512 -27.24 17.34 -7.42
CA HIS A 512 -28.59 16.98 -7.83
C HIS A 512 -29.65 17.98 -7.32
N SER A 513 -29.50 18.54 -6.14
CA SER A 513 -30.42 19.54 -5.60
C SER A 513 -30.26 20.93 -6.24
N LEU A 514 -29.08 21.25 -6.79
CA LEU A 514 -28.77 22.52 -7.46
C LEU A 514 -29.06 22.51 -8.97
N ARG A 515 -29.37 21.34 -9.56
CA ARG A 515 -29.68 21.24 -10.99
C ARG A 515 -31.01 21.94 -11.27
N PRO A 516 -31.09 22.92 -12.18
CA PRO A 516 -32.34 23.58 -12.54
C PRO A 516 -33.34 22.52 -13.03
N ARG A 517 -34.54 22.54 -12.47
CA ARG A 517 -35.62 21.65 -12.94
C ARG A 517 -35.93 21.96 -14.40
N THR A 518 -35.70 21.02 -15.29
CA THR A 518 -36.15 21.10 -16.67
C THR A 518 -37.64 20.79 -16.71
N ALA A 519 -38.37 21.32 -17.71
CA ALA A 519 -39.81 21.16 -17.86
C ALA A 519 -40.28 19.68 -18.04
N SER A 520 -39.34 18.74 -18.12
CA SER A 520 -39.57 17.29 -18.21
C SER A 520 -39.51 16.56 -16.85
N ASP A 521 -39.22 17.24 -15.75
CA ASP A 521 -39.16 16.62 -14.42
C ASP A 521 -40.58 16.41 -13.86
N PRO A 522 -40.93 15.21 -13.36
CA PRO A 522 -42.28 14.97 -12.80
C PRO A 522 -42.50 15.84 -11.54
N ALA A 523 -43.65 16.50 -11.48
CA ALA A 523 -44.04 17.33 -10.36
C ALA A 523 -44.19 16.47 -9.06
N PRO A 524 -43.83 16.96 -7.88
CA PRO A 524 -44.03 16.24 -6.64
C PRO A 524 -45.52 16.07 -6.38
N ILE A 525 -45.94 14.83 -6.17
CA ILE A 525 -47.31 14.47 -5.82
C ILE A 525 -47.59 15.06 -4.43
N GLY A 526 -48.33 16.18 -4.37
CA GLY A 526 -48.77 16.74 -3.09
C GLY A 526 -49.01 18.24 -2.97
N SER A 527 -48.66 19.07 -3.95
CA SER A 527 -48.97 20.51 -3.89
C SER A 527 -50.22 20.89 -4.67
N ARG A 528 -51.34 21.09 -3.97
CA ARG A 528 -52.53 21.74 -4.51
C ARG A 528 -52.17 23.19 -4.91
N PRO A 529 -52.56 23.65 -6.11
CA PRO A 529 -52.38 25.05 -6.50
C PRO A 529 -53.30 25.94 -5.65
N ARG A 530 -52.72 26.98 -5.00
CA ARG A 530 -53.49 28.10 -4.48
C ARG A 530 -53.92 28.98 -5.65
N PRO A 531 -55.19 29.47 -5.70
CA PRO A 531 -55.62 30.41 -6.74
C PRO A 531 -54.91 31.74 -6.60
N LEU A 532 -54.37 32.23 -7.71
CA LEU A 532 -53.85 33.59 -7.84
C LEU A 532 -55.02 34.59 -7.87
N GLN A 533 -55.03 35.50 -6.91
CA GLN A 533 -55.84 36.73 -6.96
C GLN A 533 -55.14 37.71 -7.90
N SER A 534 -55.87 38.12 -8.90
CA SER A 534 -55.50 39.16 -9.86
C SER A 534 -55.56 40.54 -9.21
N ASP A 535 -54.44 41.27 -9.22
CA ASP A 535 -54.48 42.71 -9.13
C ASP A 535 -53.71 43.32 -10.33
N VAL A 536 -54.43 44.22 -10.99
CA VAL A 536 -54.07 44.93 -12.19
C VAL A 536 -53.26 46.16 -11.80
N GLY A 537 -52.12 46.38 -12.42
CA GLY A 537 -51.36 47.62 -12.29
C GLY A 537 -50.27 47.70 -13.35
N ALA A 538 -50.60 48.44 -14.40
CA ALA A 538 -49.75 48.75 -15.54
C ALA A 538 -48.52 49.59 -15.12
N HIS A 539 -47.33 49.25 -15.59
CA HIS A 539 -46.32 50.21 -15.99
C HIS A 539 -45.36 49.62 -17.03
N GLU A 540 -45.45 50.16 -18.22
CA GLU A 540 -44.49 50.01 -19.30
C GLU A 540 -43.16 50.62 -18.90
N ARG A 541 -42.06 49.89 -19.13
CA ARG A 541 -40.72 50.45 -19.38
C ARG A 541 -39.95 49.49 -20.27
N ASP A 542 -39.60 50.04 -21.42
CA ASP A 542 -38.67 49.46 -22.41
C ASP A 542 -37.32 49.12 -21.76
N VAL A 543 -36.81 47.93 -22.02
CA VAL A 543 -35.40 47.59 -21.83
C VAL A 543 -34.96 46.71 -23.01
N GLU A 544 -33.94 47.19 -23.67
CA GLU A 544 -33.28 46.69 -24.86
C GLU A 544 -32.80 45.23 -24.70
N GLU A 545 -32.98 44.45 -25.77
CA GLU A 545 -32.39 43.13 -25.96
C GLU A 545 -30.88 43.24 -26.16
N GLU A 546 -30.09 42.91 -25.17
CA GLU A 546 -28.70 42.51 -25.34
C GLU A 546 -28.62 40.95 -25.41
N SER A 547 -28.45 40.46 -26.61
CA SER A 547 -28.14 39.06 -26.88
C SER A 547 -26.71 38.72 -26.44
N SER A 548 -26.52 38.24 -25.22
CA SER A 548 -25.27 37.57 -24.81
C SER A 548 -25.37 36.08 -25.05
N SER A 549 -24.66 35.61 -26.07
CA SER A 549 -24.36 34.21 -26.30
C SER A 549 -23.52 33.70 -25.14
N ALA A 550 -24.18 33.07 -24.14
CA ALA A 550 -23.50 32.32 -23.09
C ALA A 550 -22.95 31.05 -23.71
N SER A 551 -21.65 30.98 -23.92
CA SER A 551 -20.91 29.78 -24.16
C SER A 551 -21.13 28.85 -22.96
N VAL A 552 -21.75 27.68 -23.19
CA VAL A 552 -21.79 26.57 -22.24
C VAL A 552 -20.37 26.08 -22.09
N VAL A 553 -19.69 26.58 -21.06
CA VAL A 553 -18.40 26.03 -20.63
C VAL A 553 -18.68 24.68 -20.01
N ASP A 554 -18.09 23.66 -20.58
CA ASP A 554 -18.15 22.27 -20.14
C ASP A 554 -17.46 22.12 -18.77
N HIS A 555 -18.20 22.39 -17.68
CA HIS A 555 -17.71 22.32 -16.29
C HIS A 555 -17.55 20.87 -15.77
N ASP A 556 -17.88 19.86 -16.60
CA ASP A 556 -17.90 18.46 -16.15
C ASP A 556 -16.53 17.76 -16.27
N ALA A 557 -15.61 18.30 -17.08
CA ALA A 557 -14.26 17.75 -17.25
C ALA A 557 -13.30 18.20 -16.14
N GLY A 558 -13.38 19.46 -15.69
CA GLY A 558 -12.47 19.99 -14.67
C GLY A 558 -12.70 19.45 -13.25
N ASP A 559 -13.91 18.96 -12.98
CA ASP A 559 -14.33 18.55 -11.63
C ASP A 559 -14.07 17.04 -11.35
N LYS A 560 -13.86 16.24 -12.39
CA LYS A 560 -13.39 14.84 -12.27
C LYS A 560 -11.91 14.76 -11.92
N ASP A 561 -11.10 15.67 -12.47
CA ASP A 561 -9.67 15.75 -12.16
C ASP A 561 -9.44 16.27 -10.73
N GLU A 562 -10.26 17.18 -10.21
CA GLU A 562 -10.09 17.74 -8.86
C GLU A 562 -10.41 16.70 -7.75
N THR A 563 -11.37 15.78 -7.96
CA THR A 563 -11.70 14.72 -7.00
C THR A 563 -10.69 13.57 -7.01
N VAL A 564 -10.13 13.22 -8.16
CA VAL A 564 -9.08 12.20 -8.32
C VAL A 564 -7.78 12.70 -7.70
N ASP A 565 -7.41 13.96 -7.93
CA ASP A 565 -6.25 14.59 -7.31
C ASP A 565 -6.37 14.65 -5.78
N GLN A 566 -7.57 14.89 -5.23
CA GLN A 566 -7.78 14.91 -3.78
C GLN A 566 -7.55 13.54 -3.13
N ALA A 567 -7.99 12.44 -3.72
CA ALA A 567 -7.78 11.09 -3.19
C ALA A 567 -6.29 10.71 -3.16
N GLY A 568 -5.55 11.01 -4.24
CA GLY A 568 -4.10 10.77 -4.32
C GLY A 568 -3.32 11.58 -3.28
N ILE A 569 -3.70 12.84 -3.06
CA ILE A 569 -3.10 13.71 -2.04
C ILE A 569 -3.37 13.17 -0.62
N ILE A 570 -4.59 12.74 -0.33
CA ILE A 570 -4.97 12.17 0.98
C ILE A 570 -4.12 10.93 1.28
N LEU A 571 -4.00 10.03 0.32
CA LEU A 571 -3.18 8.83 0.47
C LEU A 571 -1.68 9.18 0.59
N GLY A 572 -1.21 10.17 -0.14
CA GLY A 572 0.15 10.70 0.00
C GLY A 572 0.42 11.23 1.41
N ILE A 573 -0.50 12.00 2.00
CA ILE A 573 -0.39 12.51 3.38
C ILE A 573 -0.42 11.35 4.39
N HIS A 574 -1.31 10.39 4.19
CA HIS A 574 -1.37 9.18 5.02
C HIS A 574 -0.04 8.42 4.98
N ASN A 575 0.58 8.28 3.80
CA ASN A 575 1.88 7.64 3.64
C ASN A 575 2.99 8.39 4.39
N VAL A 576 3.02 9.72 4.32
CA VAL A 576 3.95 10.55 5.13
C VAL A 576 3.72 10.33 6.62
N SER A 577 2.46 10.20 7.06
CA SER A 577 2.11 9.94 8.46
C SER A 577 2.56 8.55 8.95
N ILE A 578 2.83 7.62 8.05
CA ILE A 578 3.40 6.31 8.35
C ILE A 578 4.93 6.37 8.35
N SER A 579 5.54 7.00 7.34
CA SER A 579 6.99 6.94 7.12
C SER A 579 7.77 7.93 8.00
N CYS A 580 7.26 9.14 8.21
CA CYS A 580 7.94 10.16 9.01
C CYS A 580 8.21 9.73 10.46
N PRO A 581 7.26 9.14 11.22
CA PRO A 581 7.50 8.70 12.59
C PRO A 581 8.52 7.56 12.70
N GLN A 582 8.72 6.78 11.65
CA GLN A 582 9.72 5.72 11.62
C GLN A 582 11.15 6.28 11.69
N ILE A 583 11.41 7.43 11.04
CA ILE A 583 12.68 8.13 11.14
C ILE A 583 12.92 8.60 12.58
N VAL A 584 11.90 9.17 13.21
CA VAL A 584 11.97 9.59 14.63
C VAL A 584 12.23 8.37 15.52
N SER A 585 11.54 7.26 15.26
CA SER A 585 11.71 6.02 16.02
C SER A 585 13.13 5.45 15.90
N THR A 586 13.74 5.48 14.70
CA THR A 586 15.14 5.02 14.54
C THR A 586 16.13 5.87 15.31
N LEU A 587 15.96 7.19 15.29
CA LEU A 587 16.81 8.10 16.04
C LEU A 587 16.71 7.86 17.55
N ILE A 588 15.50 7.74 18.10
CA ILE A 588 15.29 7.46 19.52
C ILE A 588 15.85 6.08 19.87
N SER A 589 15.60 5.05 19.04
CA SER A 589 16.15 3.71 19.24
C SER A 589 17.69 3.72 19.27
N SER A 590 18.32 4.50 18.37
CA SER A 590 19.78 4.67 18.36
C SER A 590 20.32 5.26 19.67
N VAL A 591 19.63 6.26 20.22
CA VAL A 591 20.00 6.86 21.51
C VAL A 591 19.84 5.85 22.66
N ILE A 592 18.72 5.12 22.71
CA ILE A 592 18.48 4.09 23.75
C ILE A 592 19.57 3.00 23.66
N PHE A 593 19.86 2.51 22.46
CA PHE A 593 20.93 1.51 22.28
C PHE A 593 22.28 2.05 22.68
N LYS A 594 22.64 3.29 22.29
CA LYS A 594 23.91 3.90 22.71
C LYS A 594 24.07 3.97 24.23
N ALA A 595 22.98 4.20 24.95
CA ALA A 595 23.00 4.31 26.42
C ALA A 595 23.02 2.95 27.13
N LEU A 596 22.35 1.91 26.58
CA LEU A 596 22.04 0.69 27.30
C LEU A 596 22.65 -0.59 26.70
N GLN A 597 23.14 -0.58 25.44
CA GLN A 597 23.70 -1.77 24.82
C GLN A 597 24.93 -2.29 25.51
N LYS A 598 25.03 -3.61 25.65
CA LYS A 598 26.23 -4.31 26.12
C LYS A 598 27.00 -4.93 24.94
N PRO A 599 28.27 -5.32 25.13
CA PRO A 599 29.04 -6.08 24.14
C PRO A 599 28.30 -7.36 23.73
N ARG A 600 28.50 -7.83 22.50
CA ARG A 600 27.77 -8.93 21.90
C ARG A 600 27.80 -10.26 22.68
N GLY A 601 28.88 -10.55 23.40
CA GLY A 601 29.04 -11.75 24.25
C GLY A 601 28.62 -11.53 25.71
N ALA A 602 28.10 -10.37 26.07
CA ALA A 602 27.70 -10.09 27.44
C ALA A 602 26.28 -10.56 27.73
N ALA A 603 26.08 -11.15 28.91
CA ALA A 603 24.76 -11.54 29.39
C ALA A 603 23.89 -10.35 29.80
N TRP A 604 22.60 -10.53 29.83
CA TRP A 604 21.57 -9.61 30.34
C TRP A 604 21.59 -8.22 29.68
N ASP A 605 21.73 -8.20 28.34
CA ASP A 605 21.52 -6.99 27.55
C ASP A 605 20.01 -6.82 27.28
N ASP A 606 19.35 -5.91 28.01
CA ASP A 606 17.92 -5.59 27.86
C ASP A 606 17.67 -4.35 26.98
N SER A 607 18.67 -3.88 26.25
CA SER A 607 18.55 -2.66 25.43
C SER A 607 17.43 -2.74 24.39
N VAL A 608 17.21 -3.92 23.78
CA VAL A 608 16.10 -4.14 22.84
C VAL A 608 14.75 -4.10 23.55
N GLY A 609 14.64 -4.69 24.75
CA GLY A 609 13.45 -4.62 25.57
C GLY A 609 13.03 -3.17 25.88
N TRP A 610 13.97 -2.29 26.18
CA TRP A 610 13.71 -0.87 26.41
C TRP A 610 13.19 -0.15 25.17
N VAL A 611 13.72 -0.46 23.99
CA VAL A 611 13.24 0.10 22.72
C VAL A 611 11.81 -0.37 22.42
N LEU A 612 11.48 -1.64 22.69
CA LEU A 612 10.11 -2.15 22.54
C LEU A 612 9.13 -1.49 23.51
N ARG A 613 9.52 -1.28 24.78
CA ARG A 613 8.70 -0.59 25.79
C ARG A 613 8.46 0.87 25.42
N PHE A 614 9.47 1.56 24.87
CA PHE A 614 9.29 2.88 24.29
C PHE A 614 8.22 2.84 23.19
N GLY A 615 8.24 1.83 22.32
CA GLY A 615 7.17 1.59 21.33
C GLY A 615 5.79 1.40 21.96
N GLY A 616 5.72 0.76 23.13
CA GLY A 616 4.50 0.64 23.93
C GLY A 616 3.94 1.99 24.40
N CYS A 617 4.81 2.91 24.82
CA CYS A 617 4.39 4.28 25.17
C CYS A 617 3.79 5.01 23.96
N ALA A 618 4.41 4.88 22.79
CA ALA A 618 3.88 5.46 21.56
C ALA A 618 2.51 4.88 21.17
N ALA A 619 2.32 3.58 21.38
CA ALA A 619 1.02 2.93 21.13
C ALA A 619 -0.09 3.42 22.08
N LEU A 620 0.21 3.76 23.34
CA LEU A 620 -0.75 4.42 24.24
C LEU A 620 -1.13 5.81 23.71
N GLY A 621 -0.19 6.56 23.13
CA GLY A 621 -0.49 7.80 22.43
C GLY A 621 -1.45 7.57 21.25
N ALA A 622 -1.21 6.54 20.44
CA ALA A 622 -2.10 6.15 19.36
C ALA A 622 -3.50 5.75 19.87
N ALA A 623 -3.57 4.99 20.97
CA ALA A 623 -4.82 4.65 21.63
C ALA A 623 -5.59 5.89 22.09
N TRP A 624 -4.89 6.86 22.70
CA TRP A 624 -5.51 8.12 23.12
C TRP A 624 -6.08 8.90 21.93
N PHE A 625 -5.32 9.07 20.83
CA PHE A 625 -5.83 9.72 19.62
C PHE A 625 -7.02 8.95 19.01
N THR A 626 -6.98 7.61 19.00
CA THR A 626 -8.10 6.79 18.53
C THR A 626 -9.35 6.96 19.39
N SER A 627 -9.20 7.11 20.70
CA SER A 627 -10.32 7.34 21.61
C SER A 627 -11.01 8.68 21.38
N THR A 628 -10.26 9.70 20.95
CA THR A 628 -10.79 11.05 20.65
C THR A 628 -11.46 11.15 19.25
N MET A 629 -11.40 10.09 18.43
CA MET A 629 -12.17 10.02 17.19
C MET A 629 -13.64 9.85 17.49
N GLY A 630 -14.52 10.72 16.96
CA GLY A 630 -15.97 10.53 17.04
C GLY A 630 -16.42 9.24 16.32
N ASP A 631 -17.37 8.52 16.87
CA ASP A 631 -18.15 7.56 16.10
C ASP A 631 -18.90 8.37 15.03
N GLY A 632 -19.02 7.86 13.79
CA GLY A 632 -19.74 8.55 12.71
C GLY A 632 -21.16 8.95 13.14
N PRO A 633 -21.87 9.79 12.38
CA PRO A 633 -23.23 10.19 12.73
C PRO A 633 -24.05 8.93 13.01
N SER A 634 -24.51 8.79 14.24
CA SER A 634 -25.48 7.77 14.61
C SER A 634 -26.77 8.11 13.88
N GLN A 635 -27.37 7.16 13.18
CA GLN A 635 -28.67 7.30 12.51
C GLN A 635 -29.82 7.73 13.46
N SER A 636 -29.55 7.91 14.77
CA SER A 636 -30.56 8.29 15.76
C SER A 636 -30.95 9.77 15.77
N THR A 637 -30.34 10.62 14.94
CA THR A 637 -30.68 12.07 14.87
C THR A 637 -31.39 12.49 13.59
N GLU A 638 -31.57 11.58 12.61
CA GLU A 638 -32.38 11.88 11.42
C GLU A 638 -33.86 11.47 11.59
N ASP A 639 -34.18 10.56 12.52
CA ASP A 639 -35.57 10.14 12.78
C ASP A 639 -36.32 11.07 13.75
N GLU A 640 -35.65 12.02 14.44
CA GLU A 640 -36.30 13.04 15.31
C GLU A 640 -36.53 14.39 14.59
N ALA A 641 -36.15 14.53 13.31
CA ALA A 641 -36.28 15.77 12.55
C ALA A 641 -37.23 15.66 11.32
N VAL A 642 -38.11 14.63 11.28
CA VAL A 642 -39.18 14.52 10.26
C VAL A 642 -40.55 14.74 10.89
#